data_1322331dadd2bb39a04c2556f0c1c700
#
_entry.id   1322331dadd2bb39a04c2556f0c1c700
#
_cell.length_a   1.000
_cell.length_b   1.000
_cell.length_c   1.000
_cell.angle_alpha   90.00
_cell.angle_beta   90.00
_cell.angle_gamma   90.00
#
_symmetry.space_group_name_H-M   'P 1'
#
loop_
_entity.id
_entity.type
_entity.pdbx_description
1 polymer ?
#
loop_
_entity_poly.entity_id
_entity_poly.type
_entity_poly.pdbx_seq_one_letter_code
_entity_poly.pdbx_strand_id
1 'polypeptide(L)'
;MKISEVDRTKLSPMMAQYMEIKDKYKEELVFYRLGDFYEMFFDDALIASRELELTLTGRVAGLEEKVPMCGVPHNNVKPYIEKLVNKGYRVAICEQLEDPRFTKGMVKRGIVDVISKGTIADNDLLNDLDSSYIASILFFSDIIVLTILDISTGYLATLSIENDEEKLINEILEYNLKEVIFIDNLNTNLIDLLKNTYGIEVTISSEFLWNKYKNLLDTIEDARVKNGIAHLFYYLDIRQLKDLSHINKINYIKKNNYLEMDIHSIRNLELIETLRLKERTYSLIWLLDKCKTAMGSRKLKTWLLSPLKDKSKINERYDKIEKLNNEFILKDELKNALYEVYDIERLAGKVINGSLNAKDLLQLKNSIKVLPTIKDISSKLGFNYCLNTHEKLYNLLDSAIVDDPPISIKEGYMIKSGYNEELDNLRDIRSGGKDFVAAFETKVKEETGIKNLKVGFNKVFGYFIEIPNGSKSLVKEEYHWERRQTLTNCERYISPALKEKESMILNAEENIIDLEYKLFCEIKNIVKQEVPLLNKTADEISDIDAIVSLSVCSEEYNLVRPTLTDEKIIKIKDGRHPVVEVVSKSEYVPNDCILEQGIDTLLITGPNMSGKSTYMRQLAIIVIMAQMGSFVPCKSATLPIIDKIFTRIGASDDLVSGESTFMVEMKEARNAIAGATEHSLILFDELGRGTATYDGMSLAQSILEYISKNIHAFTLFSTHYHELTRLDKNFKNIKNVHVSAVENGNEITFLHKIKNGSVDKSYGIHVARLAKMPDELLNRAQEILDEYETNSKKKNPCEKVQLAMDFDVQEKKEDIIKKTINSIDVLNTTPIEALNILFDLKQKIKKGEWLWI
;
A
#
# COMPACT_ATOMS: atom_id res chain seq x y z
N MET A 1 0.57 -39.54 -7.99
CA MET A 1 0.20 -39.49 -9.42
C MET A 1 0.21 -38.03 -9.84
N LYS A 2 1.03 -37.67 -10.83
CA LYS A 2 1.11 -36.32 -11.39
C LYS A 2 0.10 -36.14 -12.52
N ILE A 3 -0.34 -34.91 -12.74
CA ILE A 3 -1.30 -34.60 -13.83
C ILE A 3 -0.80 -35.08 -15.20
N SER A 4 0.50 -35.03 -15.45
CA SER A 4 1.14 -35.45 -16.72
C SER A 4 1.08 -36.95 -16.98
N GLU A 5 0.79 -37.74 -15.96
CA GLU A 5 0.82 -39.23 -16.02
C GLU A 5 -0.59 -39.83 -16.16
N VAL A 6 -1.64 -39.02 -16.25
CA VAL A 6 -3.04 -39.44 -16.17
C VAL A 6 -3.58 -39.83 -17.54
N ASP A 7 -4.14 -41.06 -17.62
CA ASP A 7 -4.92 -41.50 -18.78
C ASP A 7 -6.32 -40.84 -18.78
N ARG A 8 -6.44 -39.78 -19.57
CA ARG A 8 -7.65 -38.94 -19.64
C ARG A 8 -8.90 -39.70 -20.14
N THR A 9 -8.73 -40.78 -20.83
CA THR A 9 -9.86 -41.55 -21.40
C THR A 9 -10.62 -42.35 -20.36
N LYS A 10 -9.99 -42.58 -19.21
CA LYS A 10 -10.60 -43.38 -18.09
C LYS A 10 -11.18 -42.49 -16.98
N LEU A 11 -11.09 -41.17 -17.09
CA LEU A 11 -11.54 -40.25 -16.05
C LEU A 11 -13.06 -40.23 -15.89
N SER A 12 -13.51 -40.13 -14.66
CA SER A 12 -14.92 -39.84 -14.37
C SER A 12 -15.34 -38.49 -14.97
N PRO A 13 -16.61 -38.28 -15.34
CA PRO A 13 -17.06 -37.04 -15.97
C PRO A 13 -16.72 -35.78 -15.18
N MET A 14 -16.80 -35.81 -13.85
CA MET A 14 -16.44 -34.71 -12.97
C MET A 14 -14.93 -34.41 -13.04
N MET A 15 -14.09 -35.44 -13.05
CA MET A 15 -12.65 -35.27 -13.11
C MET A 15 -12.19 -34.84 -14.50
N ALA A 16 -12.90 -35.23 -15.56
CA ALA A 16 -12.68 -34.72 -16.91
C ALA A 16 -12.94 -33.21 -16.97
N GLN A 17 -14.05 -32.75 -16.38
CA GLN A 17 -14.36 -31.31 -16.28
C GLN A 17 -13.29 -30.55 -15.47
N TYR A 18 -12.80 -31.12 -14.35
CA TYR A 18 -11.69 -30.54 -13.60
C TYR A 18 -10.43 -30.40 -14.47
N MET A 19 -10.06 -31.41 -15.23
CA MET A 19 -8.89 -31.40 -16.08
C MET A 19 -8.98 -30.36 -17.20
N GLU A 20 -10.16 -30.16 -17.80
CA GLU A 20 -10.38 -29.12 -18.81
C GLU A 20 -10.16 -27.71 -18.23
N ILE A 21 -10.56 -27.51 -16.97
CA ILE A 21 -10.32 -26.25 -16.24
C ILE A 21 -8.83 -26.10 -15.93
N LYS A 22 -8.20 -27.13 -15.38
CA LYS A 22 -6.80 -27.11 -15.00
C LYS A 22 -5.85 -26.91 -16.21
N ASP A 23 -6.21 -27.41 -17.38
CA ASP A 23 -5.44 -27.18 -18.60
C ASP A 23 -5.37 -25.71 -19.00
N LYS A 24 -6.38 -24.93 -18.66
CA LYS A 24 -6.40 -23.46 -18.88
C LYS A 24 -5.69 -22.69 -17.78
N TYR A 25 -5.67 -23.22 -16.57
CA TYR A 25 -5.12 -22.60 -15.35
C TYR A 25 -4.02 -23.47 -14.76
N LYS A 26 -2.94 -23.67 -15.55
CA LYS A 26 -1.87 -24.64 -15.22
C LYS A 26 -1.04 -24.21 -14.02
N GLU A 27 -0.83 -22.91 -13.88
CA GLU A 27 0.03 -22.32 -12.85
C GLU A 27 -0.74 -22.03 -11.54
N GLU A 28 -2.07 -21.91 -11.61
CA GLU A 28 -2.94 -21.59 -10.48
C GLU A 28 -3.33 -22.85 -9.71
N LEU A 29 -3.44 -22.78 -8.40
CA LEU A 29 -4.06 -23.81 -7.58
C LEU A 29 -5.58 -23.73 -7.72
N VAL A 30 -6.21 -24.78 -8.28
CA VAL A 30 -7.64 -24.76 -8.55
C VAL A 30 -8.43 -25.23 -7.32
N PHE A 31 -9.20 -24.32 -6.73
CA PHE A 31 -10.16 -24.59 -5.66
C PHE A 31 -11.50 -24.95 -6.28
N TYR A 32 -11.74 -26.24 -6.43
CA TYR A 32 -12.90 -26.78 -7.17
C TYR A 32 -14.08 -27.03 -6.25
N ARG A 33 -15.20 -26.34 -6.47
CA ARG A 33 -16.40 -26.43 -5.62
C ARG A 33 -17.10 -27.77 -5.74
N LEU A 34 -17.21 -28.48 -4.63
CA LEU A 34 -17.98 -29.72 -4.49
C LEU A 34 -18.81 -29.74 -3.19
N GLY A 35 -20.11 -29.51 -3.32
CA GLY A 35 -20.97 -29.36 -2.16
C GLY A 35 -20.51 -28.18 -1.26
N ASP A 36 -20.24 -28.47 0.01
CA ASP A 36 -19.83 -27.48 1.00
C ASP A 36 -18.31 -27.29 1.11
N PHE A 37 -17.55 -27.91 0.20
CA PHE A 37 -16.09 -27.82 0.19
C PHE A 37 -15.55 -27.29 -1.14
N TYR A 38 -14.38 -26.64 -1.05
CA TYR A 38 -13.46 -26.53 -2.18
C TYR A 38 -12.45 -27.65 -2.09
N GLU A 39 -12.42 -28.51 -3.09
CA GLU A 39 -11.50 -29.64 -3.18
C GLU A 39 -10.41 -29.35 -4.21
N MET A 40 -9.19 -29.74 -3.88
CA MET A 40 -8.02 -29.67 -4.75
C MET A 40 -7.58 -31.09 -5.09
N PHE A 41 -7.07 -31.28 -6.31
CA PHE A 41 -6.71 -32.61 -6.80
C PHE A 41 -5.29 -32.65 -7.37
N PHE A 42 -4.71 -33.85 -7.49
CA PHE A 42 -3.39 -34.10 -8.08
C PHE A 42 -2.27 -33.27 -7.42
N ASP A 43 -1.49 -32.59 -8.26
CA ASP A 43 -0.36 -31.74 -7.82
C ASP A 43 -0.84 -30.58 -6.93
N ASP A 44 -2.02 -29.99 -7.23
CA ASP A 44 -2.59 -28.92 -6.42
C ASP A 44 -2.92 -29.40 -4.99
N ALA A 45 -3.40 -30.63 -4.84
CA ALA A 45 -3.66 -31.22 -3.53
C ALA A 45 -2.37 -31.45 -2.74
N LEU A 46 -1.30 -31.88 -3.41
CA LEU A 46 -0.02 -32.10 -2.75
C LEU A 46 0.58 -30.78 -2.24
N ILE A 47 0.52 -29.74 -3.07
CA ILE A 47 0.99 -28.40 -2.69
C ILE A 47 0.13 -27.84 -1.55
N ALA A 48 -1.18 -27.78 -1.74
CA ALA A 48 -2.08 -27.22 -0.74
C ALA A 48 -2.06 -28.00 0.60
N SER A 49 -1.98 -29.32 0.58
CA SER A 49 -1.85 -30.13 1.80
C SER A 49 -0.59 -29.76 2.58
N ARG A 50 0.54 -29.58 1.90
CA ARG A 50 1.81 -29.20 2.53
C ARG A 50 1.78 -27.77 3.07
N GLU A 51 1.35 -26.82 2.26
CA GLU A 51 1.40 -25.40 2.59
C GLU A 51 0.36 -24.96 3.63
N LEU A 52 -0.78 -25.65 3.66
CA LEU A 52 -1.91 -25.36 4.57
C LEU A 52 -2.01 -26.34 5.74
N GLU A 53 -1.13 -27.36 5.79
CA GLU A 53 -1.15 -28.42 6.81
C GLU A 53 -2.48 -29.23 6.81
N LEU A 54 -3.06 -29.45 5.60
CA LEU A 54 -4.31 -30.19 5.45
C LEU A 54 -4.05 -31.69 5.32
N THR A 55 -5.01 -32.47 5.78
CA THR A 55 -4.98 -33.93 5.60
C THR A 55 -5.11 -34.30 4.12
N LEU A 56 -4.11 -35.00 3.59
CA LEU A 56 -4.14 -35.53 2.23
C LEU A 56 -4.97 -36.82 2.24
N THR A 57 -5.96 -36.89 1.39
CA THR A 57 -6.81 -38.07 1.20
C THR A 57 -6.76 -38.54 -0.27
N GLY A 58 -7.56 -39.53 -0.64
CA GLY A 58 -7.63 -40.04 -2.00
C GLY A 58 -9.05 -40.20 -2.49
N ARG A 59 -9.37 -39.70 -3.70
CA ARG A 59 -10.67 -39.82 -4.35
C ARG A 59 -10.64 -40.78 -5.53
N VAL A 60 -11.70 -41.58 -5.68
CA VAL A 60 -11.89 -42.43 -6.84
C VAL A 60 -12.27 -41.56 -8.04
N ALA A 61 -11.48 -41.62 -9.11
CA ALA A 61 -11.62 -40.75 -10.27
C ALA A 61 -11.85 -41.50 -11.61
N GLY A 62 -12.15 -42.79 -11.55
CA GLY A 62 -12.23 -43.66 -12.72
C GLY A 62 -10.90 -44.34 -13.07
N LEU A 63 -9.84 -44.03 -12.31
CA LEU A 63 -8.53 -44.66 -12.44
C LEU A 63 -8.39 -45.85 -11.46
N GLU A 64 -7.38 -46.71 -11.70
CA GLU A 64 -7.09 -47.83 -10.78
C GLU A 64 -6.63 -47.34 -9.41
N GLU A 65 -5.86 -46.26 -9.38
CA GLU A 65 -5.41 -45.62 -8.14
C GLU A 65 -6.28 -44.42 -7.77
N LYS A 66 -6.38 -44.13 -6.46
CA LYS A 66 -7.06 -42.94 -5.96
C LYS A 66 -6.23 -41.73 -6.26
N VAL A 67 -6.87 -40.69 -6.76
CA VAL A 67 -6.24 -39.36 -7.01
C VAL A 67 -6.03 -38.65 -5.67
N PRO A 68 -4.82 -38.09 -5.42
CA PRO A 68 -4.59 -37.26 -4.26
C PRO A 68 -5.60 -36.10 -4.18
N MET A 69 -6.15 -35.87 -2.99
CA MET A 69 -7.18 -34.86 -2.77
C MET A 69 -7.00 -34.27 -1.35
N CYS A 70 -7.17 -32.97 -1.23
CA CYS A 70 -7.44 -32.29 0.02
C CYS A 70 -8.55 -31.26 -0.18
N GLY A 71 -9.15 -30.75 0.90
CA GLY A 71 -10.24 -29.78 0.78
C GLY A 71 -10.42 -28.90 1.99
N VAL A 72 -11.03 -27.74 1.76
CA VAL A 72 -11.35 -26.75 2.79
C VAL A 72 -12.83 -26.39 2.74
N PRO A 73 -13.46 -26.06 3.88
CA PRO A 73 -14.86 -25.63 3.89
C PRO A 73 -15.04 -24.33 3.13
N HIS A 74 -16.05 -24.26 2.25
CA HIS A 74 -16.27 -23.08 1.42
C HIS A 74 -16.62 -21.83 2.23
N ASN A 75 -17.35 -21.99 3.33
CA ASN A 75 -17.76 -20.86 4.19
C ASN A 75 -16.58 -20.17 4.90
N ASN A 76 -15.44 -20.85 5.00
CA ASN A 76 -14.23 -20.37 5.68
C ASN A 76 -12.98 -20.54 4.81
N VAL A 77 -13.09 -20.29 3.52
CA VAL A 77 -11.99 -20.49 2.56
C VAL A 77 -10.95 -19.35 2.59
N LYS A 78 -11.35 -18.12 2.95
CA LYS A 78 -10.53 -16.90 2.89
C LYS A 78 -9.18 -17.04 3.60
N PRO A 79 -9.04 -17.48 4.86
CA PRO A 79 -7.75 -17.61 5.53
C PRO A 79 -6.79 -18.59 4.84
N TYR A 80 -7.32 -19.61 4.16
CA TYR A 80 -6.52 -20.57 3.41
C TYR A 80 -5.99 -19.96 2.11
N ILE A 81 -6.83 -19.19 1.40
CA ILE A 81 -6.42 -18.45 0.20
C ILE A 81 -5.33 -17.45 0.56
N GLU A 82 -5.53 -16.66 1.62
CA GLU A 82 -4.56 -15.69 2.11
C GLU A 82 -3.20 -16.33 2.39
N LYS A 83 -3.18 -17.45 3.11
CA LYS A 83 -1.94 -18.16 3.45
C LYS A 83 -1.18 -18.63 2.19
N LEU A 84 -1.88 -19.10 1.16
CA LEU A 84 -1.27 -19.50 -0.11
C LEU A 84 -0.77 -18.30 -0.92
N VAL A 85 -1.59 -17.25 -1.03
CA VAL A 85 -1.25 -16.07 -1.82
C VAL A 85 -0.07 -15.31 -1.19
N ASN A 86 0.01 -15.22 0.14
CA ASN A 86 1.15 -14.63 0.84
C ASN A 86 2.45 -15.43 0.61
N LYS A 87 2.34 -16.73 0.31
CA LYS A 87 3.47 -17.58 -0.09
C LYS A 87 3.79 -17.53 -1.59
N GLY A 88 3.10 -16.69 -2.38
CA GLY A 88 3.33 -16.50 -3.81
C GLY A 88 2.56 -17.46 -4.72
N TYR A 89 1.59 -18.24 -4.20
CA TYR A 89 0.74 -19.08 -5.05
C TYR A 89 -0.46 -18.28 -5.58
N ARG A 90 -0.88 -18.59 -6.80
CA ARG A 90 -2.14 -18.07 -7.36
C ARG A 90 -3.26 -19.09 -7.14
N VAL A 91 -4.44 -18.61 -6.80
CA VAL A 91 -5.60 -19.47 -6.51
C VAL A 91 -6.73 -19.16 -7.48
N ALA A 92 -7.18 -20.16 -8.23
CA ALA A 92 -8.32 -20.07 -9.13
C ALA A 92 -9.56 -20.65 -8.46
N ILE A 93 -10.58 -19.82 -8.25
CA ILE A 93 -11.84 -20.22 -7.62
C ILE A 93 -12.80 -20.75 -8.66
N CYS A 94 -13.13 -22.01 -8.55
CA CYS A 94 -14.05 -22.69 -9.44
C CYS A 94 -15.42 -22.90 -8.73
N GLU A 95 -16.45 -22.24 -9.23
CA GLU A 95 -17.82 -22.31 -8.71
C GLU A 95 -18.76 -23.08 -9.62
N GLN A 96 -19.89 -23.48 -9.05
CA GLN A 96 -21.02 -24.05 -9.78
C GLN A 96 -21.75 -22.93 -10.50
N LEU A 97 -21.82 -23.01 -11.84
CA LEU A 97 -22.49 -22.01 -12.69
C LEU A 97 -24.00 -22.25 -12.82
N GLU A 98 -24.45 -23.41 -12.39
CA GLU A 98 -25.86 -23.85 -12.43
C GLU A 98 -26.30 -24.31 -11.05
N ASP A 99 -27.55 -24.07 -10.72
CA ASP A 99 -28.13 -24.57 -9.46
C ASP A 99 -28.31 -26.10 -9.51
N PRO A 100 -27.69 -26.84 -8.58
CA PRO A 100 -27.80 -28.30 -8.51
C PRO A 100 -29.25 -28.81 -8.39
N ARG A 101 -30.16 -27.99 -7.83
CA ARG A 101 -31.57 -28.33 -7.62
C ARG A 101 -32.35 -28.45 -8.92
N PHE A 102 -31.96 -27.71 -9.97
CA PHE A 102 -32.65 -27.63 -11.25
C PHE A 102 -31.93 -28.35 -12.39
N THR A 103 -30.70 -28.80 -12.18
CA THR A 103 -29.86 -29.40 -13.21
C THR A 103 -30.06 -30.92 -13.28
N LYS A 104 -30.56 -31.45 -14.44
CA LYS A 104 -30.59 -32.88 -14.71
C LYS A 104 -29.22 -33.33 -15.22
N GLY A 105 -28.39 -33.88 -14.33
CA GLY A 105 -27.06 -34.37 -14.70
C GLY A 105 -25.93 -33.69 -13.92
N MET A 106 -24.76 -33.58 -14.54
CA MET A 106 -23.58 -32.97 -13.93
C MET A 106 -23.66 -31.44 -14.00
N VAL A 107 -23.60 -30.78 -12.85
CA VAL A 107 -23.60 -29.32 -12.74
C VAL A 107 -22.37 -28.75 -13.45
N LYS A 108 -22.57 -27.77 -14.33
CA LYS A 108 -21.49 -27.03 -15.00
C LYS A 108 -20.75 -26.16 -14.00
N ARG A 109 -19.43 -26.20 -14.07
CA ARG A 109 -18.52 -25.42 -13.24
C ARG A 109 -17.58 -24.59 -14.10
N GLY A 110 -17.14 -23.48 -13.55
CA GLY A 110 -16.18 -22.60 -14.21
C GLY A 110 -15.42 -21.73 -13.22
N ILE A 111 -14.29 -21.21 -13.64
CA ILE A 111 -13.54 -20.25 -12.83
C ILE A 111 -14.31 -18.94 -12.82
N VAL A 112 -14.53 -18.42 -11.64
CA VAL A 112 -15.21 -17.13 -11.41
C VAL A 112 -14.26 -16.04 -10.94
N ASP A 113 -13.12 -16.43 -10.39
CA ASP A 113 -12.12 -15.50 -9.88
C ASP A 113 -10.73 -16.14 -9.85
N VAL A 114 -9.69 -15.33 -10.06
CA VAL A 114 -8.30 -15.74 -9.85
C VAL A 114 -7.67 -14.73 -8.91
N ILE A 115 -7.07 -15.21 -7.83
CA ILE A 115 -6.52 -14.40 -6.75
C ILE A 115 -5.00 -14.56 -6.72
N SER A 116 -4.29 -13.45 -6.82
CA SER A 116 -2.84 -13.33 -6.67
C SER A 116 -2.48 -12.30 -5.60
N LYS A 117 -1.21 -12.15 -5.29
CA LYS A 117 -0.73 -11.22 -4.27
C LYS A 117 -1.08 -9.76 -4.57
N GLY A 118 -1.11 -9.39 -5.86
CA GLY A 118 -1.47 -8.04 -6.32
C GLY A 118 -2.98 -7.83 -6.53
N THR A 119 -3.77 -8.90 -6.53
CA THR A 119 -5.22 -8.83 -6.85
C THR A 119 -6.13 -9.16 -5.68
N ILE A 120 -5.61 -9.15 -4.45
CA ILE A 120 -6.42 -9.24 -3.25
C ILE A 120 -7.29 -7.99 -3.13
N ALA A 121 -8.59 -8.13 -3.41
CA ALA A 121 -9.57 -7.05 -3.32
C ALA A 121 -10.44 -7.13 -2.05
N ASP A 122 -10.29 -8.18 -1.26
CA ASP A 122 -11.12 -8.41 -0.09
C ASP A 122 -10.53 -7.69 1.14
N ASN A 123 -11.31 -6.79 1.73
CA ASN A 123 -10.89 -5.98 2.88
C ASN A 123 -10.61 -6.82 4.13
N ASP A 124 -11.20 -8.01 4.24
CA ASP A 124 -10.93 -8.92 5.36
C ASP A 124 -9.49 -9.47 5.31
N LEU A 125 -8.81 -9.31 4.16
CA LEU A 125 -7.44 -9.78 3.90
C LEU A 125 -6.41 -8.65 3.82
N LEU A 126 -6.85 -7.39 3.79
CA LEU A 126 -6.00 -6.19 3.74
C LEU A 126 -6.16 -5.39 5.02
N ASN A 127 -5.06 -4.89 5.57
CA ASN A 127 -5.14 -3.88 6.61
C ASN A 127 -5.85 -2.63 6.06
N ASP A 128 -6.63 -1.93 6.90
CA ASP A 128 -7.41 -0.76 6.50
C ASP A 128 -6.56 0.36 5.89
N LEU A 129 -5.28 0.41 6.26
CA LEU A 129 -4.33 1.45 5.87
C LEU A 129 -3.45 1.10 4.67
N ASP A 130 -3.47 -0.16 4.22
CA ASP A 130 -2.61 -0.62 3.14
C ASP A 130 -3.35 -0.67 1.81
N SER A 131 -2.66 -0.26 0.75
CA SER A 131 -3.09 -0.44 -0.64
C SER A 131 -2.40 -1.66 -1.23
N SER A 132 -3.10 -2.43 -2.07
CA SER A 132 -2.53 -3.55 -2.80
C SER A 132 -2.38 -3.16 -4.26
N TYR A 133 -1.17 -2.77 -4.64
CA TYR A 133 -0.88 -2.32 -5.99
C TYR A 133 -0.36 -3.44 -6.88
N ILE A 134 -0.92 -3.51 -8.07
CA ILE A 134 -0.42 -4.29 -9.22
C ILE A 134 0.00 -3.34 -10.32
N ALA A 135 1.05 -3.67 -11.08
CA ALA A 135 1.51 -2.79 -12.14
C ALA A 135 1.89 -3.52 -13.43
N SER A 136 1.69 -2.83 -14.54
CA SER A 136 2.24 -3.17 -15.84
C SER A 136 3.48 -2.33 -16.12
N ILE A 137 4.56 -2.96 -16.60
CA ILE A 137 5.83 -2.32 -16.91
C ILE A 137 6.14 -2.54 -18.40
N LEU A 138 6.21 -1.44 -19.14
CA LEU A 138 6.55 -1.46 -20.57
C LEU A 138 7.82 -0.67 -20.84
N PHE A 139 8.81 -1.32 -21.47
CA PHE A 139 10.05 -0.70 -21.86
C PHE A 139 9.94 -0.14 -23.29
N PHE A 140 10.31 1.12 -23.45
CA PHE A 140 10.51 1.79 -24.74
C PHE A 140 11.96 2.24 -24.83
N SER A 141 12.40 2.69 -26.01
CA SER A 141 13.79 3.10 -26.24
C SER A 141 14.27 4.23 -25.32
N ASP A 142 13.37 5.15 -25.00
CA ASP A 142 13.64 6.40 -24.26
C ASP A 142 13.05 6.43 -22.87
N ILE A 143 11.94 5.71 -22.64
CA ILE A 143 11.21 5.72 -21.38
C ILE A 143 10.72 4.33 -20.98
N ILE A 144 10.43 4.17 -19.70
CA ILE A 144 9.66 3.06 -19.13
C ILE A 144 8.30 3.63 -18.72
N VAL A 145 7.24 2.96 -19.12
CA VAL A 145 5.88 3.29 -18.67
C VAL A 145 5.48 2.32 -17.58
N LEU A 146 5.21 2.85 -16.39
CA LEU A 146 4.70 2.13 -15.25
C LEU A 146 3.23 2.51 -15.05
N THR A 147 2.34 1.52 -15.16
CA THR A 147 0.91 1.68 -14.93
C THR A 147 0.50 0.89 -13.70
N ILE A 148 -0.04 1.57 -12.70
CA ILE A 148 -0.32 1.04 -11.36
C ILE A 148 -1.82 1.04 -11.12
N LEU A 149 -2.35 -0.03 -10.55
CA LEU A 149 -3.75 -0.14 -10.16
C LEU A 149 -3.89 -0.74 -8.76
N ASP A 150 -4.75 -0.14 -7.95
CA ASP A 150 -5.33 -0.74 -6.76
C ASP A 150 -6.76 -1.20 -7.09
N ILE A 151 -6.96 -2.52 -7.15
CA ILE A 151 -8.27 -3.10 -7.51
C ILE A 151 -9.32 -2.83 -6.43
N SER A 152 -8.91 -2.73 -5.17
CA SER A 152 -9.84 -2.53 -4.03
C SER A 152 -10.51 -1.16 -4.05
N THR A 153 -9.78 -0.14 -4.53
CA THR A 153 -10.23 1.25 -4.58
C THR A 153 -10.55 1.74 -5.99
N GLY A 154 -10.03 1.04 -7.02
CA GLY A 154 -10.11 1.48 -8.43
C GLY A 154 -9.14 2.61 -8.77
N TYR A 155 -8.14 2.87 -7.90
CA TYR A 155 -7.13 3.88 -8.16
C TYR A 155 -6.20 3.44 -9.28
N LEU A 156 -6.33 4.06 -10.46
CA LEU A 156 -5.47 3.85 -11.63
C LEU A 156 -4.53 5.04 -11.80
N ALA A 157 -3.24 4.78 -11.81
CA ALA A 157 -2.20 5.77 -12.05
C ALA A 157 -1.22 5.29 -13.11
N THR A 158 -0.63 6.23 -13.83
CA THR A 158 0.44 5.95 -14.79
C THR A 158 1.53 7.00 -14.69
N LEU A 159 2.76 6.58 -14.86
CA LEU A 159 3.93 7.45 -14.88
C LEU A 159 4.91 6.99 -15.95
N SER A 160 5.64 7.95 -16.49
CA SER A 160 6.73 7.72 -17.44
C SER A 160 8.05 8.03 -16.76
N ILE A 161 8.96 7.08 -16.78
CA ILE A 161 10.28 7.15 -16.15
C ILE A 161 11.30 7.12 -17.27
N GLU A 162 12.46 7.77 -17.12
CA GLU A 162 13.59 7.55 -18.03
C GLU A 162 13.94 6.05 -18.08
N ASN A 163 14.48 5.58 -19.20
CA ASN A 163 14.83 4.16 -19.36
C ASN A 163 16.09 3.82 -18.52
N ASP A 164 15.85 3.71 -17.21
CA ASP A 164 16.85 3.44 -16.17
C ASP A 164 16.26 2.43 -15.16
N GLU A 165 16.90 1.28 -15.04
CA GLU A 165 16.44 0.19 -14.16
C GLU A 165 16.49 0.57 -12.68
N GLU A 166 17.47 1.36 -12.21
CA GLU A 166 17.56 1.80 -10.83
C GLU A 166 16.37 2.70 -10.47
N LYS A 167 15.99 3.62 -11.38
CA LYS A 167 14.80 4.47 -11.20
C LYS A 167 13.52 3.65 -11.18
N LEU A 168 13.40 2.64 -12.05
CA LEU A 168 12.26 1.74 -12.05
C LEU A 168 12.12 0.97 -10.73
N ILE A 169 13.23 0.42 -10.22
CA ILE A 169 13.22 -0.31 -8.94
C ILE A 169 12.79 0.62 -7.80
N ASN A 170 13.27 1.86 -7.77
CA ASN A 170 12.85 2.85 -6.78
C ASN A 170 11.33 3.08 -6.81
N GLU A 171 10.73 3.23 -8.01
CA GLU A 171 9.28 3.38 -8.15
C GLU A 171 8.51 2.14 -7.66
N ILE A 172 8.97 0.95 -8.05
CA ILE A 172 8.37 -0.31 -7.64
C ILE A 172 8.33 -0.43 -6.10
N LEU A 173 9.41 -0.02 -5.44
CA LEU A 173 9.54 -0.07 -3.99
C LEU A 173 8.78 1.08 -3.30
N GLU A 174 8.75 2.28 -3.88
CA GLU A 174 8.03 3.44 -3.35
C GLU A 174 6.52 3.16 -3.28
N TYR A 175 5.94 2.59 -4.36
CA TYR A 175 4.54 2.17 -4.38
C TYR A 175 4.28 0.86 -3.64
N ASN A 176 5.32 0.18 -3.15
CA ASN A 176 5.20 -1.13 -2.49
C ASN A 176 4.41 -2.12 -3.34
N LEU A 177 4.76 -2.20 -4.64
CA LEU A 177 4.08 -3.08 -5.59
C LEU A 177 4.17 -4.54 -5.13
N LYS A 178 3.06 -5.24 -5.21
CA LYS A 178 2.99 -6.66 -4.82
C LYS A 178 3.15 -7.61 -6.00
N GLU A 179 2.74 -7.15 -7.17
CA GLU A 179 2.80 -7.89 -8.42
C GLU A 179 3.12 -6.96 -9.58
N VAL A 180 3.98 -7.39 -10.50
CA VAL A 180 4.32 -6.66 -11.72
C VAL A 180 4.19 -7.55 -12.95
N ILE A 181 3.77 -6.95 -14.06
CA ILE A 181 3.51 -7.64 -15.32
C ILE A 181 4.45 -7.09 -16.38
N PHE A 182 5.23 -7.99 -17.00
CA PHE A 182 6.12 -7.70 -18.13
C PHE A 182 5.57 -8.31 -19.41
N ILE A 183 5.98 -7.77 -20.56
CA ILE A 183 5.60 -8.33 -21.88
C ILE A 183 6.34 -9.64 -22.15
N ASP A 184 7.61 -9.70 -21.77
CA ASP A 184 8.51 -10.82 -22.07
C ASP A 184 9.55 -11.05 -20.96
N ASN A 185 10.41 -12.05 -21.16
CA ASN A 185 11.47 -12.42 -20.22
C ASN A 185 12.85 -11.80 -20.58
N LEU A 186 12.92 -10.74 -21.36
CA LEU A 186 14.21 -10.20 -21.84
C LEU A 186 15.10 -9.70 -20.71
N ASN A 187 14.52 -9.13 -19.65
CA ASN A 187 15.26 -8.63 -18.48
C ASN A 187 15.31 -9.67 -17.34
N THR A 188 15.94 -10.81 -17.58
CA THR A 188 16.01 -11.91 -16.60
C THR A 188 16.62 -11.48 -15.26
N ASN A 189 17.68 -10.67 -15.28
CA ASN A 189 18.34 -10.19 -14.07
C ASN A 189 17.41 -9.33 -13.20
N LEU A 190 16.64 -8.43 -13.81
CA LEU A 190 15.66 -7.60 -13.11
C LEU A 190 14.52 -8.45 -12.54
N ILE A 191 14.02 -9.43 -13.32
CA ILE A 191 12.97 -10.35 -12.90
C ILE A 191 13.44 -11.17 -11.70
N ASP A 192 14.64 -11.71 -11.73
CA ASP A 192 15.22 -12.48 -10.64
C ASP A 192 15.45 -11.64 -9.40
N LEU A 193 15.89 -10.39 -9.57
CA LEU A 193 16.05 -9.43 -8.48
C LEU A 193 14.70 -9.12 -7.80
N LEU A 194 13.66 -8.83 -8.59
CA LEU A 194 12.32 -8.54 -8.06
C LEU A 194 11.73 -9.72 -7.30
N LYS A 195 11.86 -10.94 -7.84
CA LYS A 195 11.33 -12.16 -7.21
C LYS A 195 12.10 -12.56 -5.96
N ASN A 196 13.42 -12.71 -6.10
CA ASN A 196 14.23 -13.36 -5.08
C ASN A 196 14.67 -12.39 -3.96
N THR A 197 14.87 -11.11 -4.30
CA THR A 197 15.35 -10.11 -3.34
C THR A 197 14.19 -9.33 -2.72
N TYR A 198 13.26 -8.85 -3.55
CA TYR A 198 12.17 -7.99 -3.09
C TYR A 198 10.86 -8.75 -2.82
N GLY A 199 10.77 -10.03 -3.19
CA GLY A 199 9.58 -10.86 -2.94
C GLY A 199 8.34 -10.37 -3.71
N ILE A 200 8.55 -9.73 -4.88
CA ILE A 200 7.52 -9.21 -5.75
C ILE A 200 7.13 -10.30 -6.74
N GLU A 201 5.84 -10.55 -6.90
CA GLU A 201 5.35 -11.48 -7.90
C GLU A 201 5.58 -10.91 -9.30
N VAL A 202 6.12 -11.72 -10.21
CA VAL A 202 6.34 -11.29 -11.60
C VAL A 202 5.61 -12.20 -12.56
N THR A 203 4.77 -11.60 -13.38
CA THR A 203 3.97 -12.28 -14.42
C THR A 203 4.40 -11.83 -15.81
N ILE A 204 4.34 -12.75 -16.77
CA ILE A 204 4.58 -12.45 -18.17
C ILE A 204 3.28 -12.52 -18.95
N SER A 205 2.96 -11.45 -19.68
CA SER A 205 1.79 -11.38 -20.56
C SER A 205 2.11 -10.47 -21.73
N SER A 206 1.89 -10.95 -22.96
CA SER A 206 2.19 -10.18 -24.18
C SER A 206 0.95 -9.56 -24.85
N GLU A 207 -0.21 -9.71 -24.24
CA GLU A 207 -1.49 -9.35 -24.85
C GLU A 207 -2.02 -8.02 -24.31
N PHE A 208 -2.89 -7.38 -25.12
CA PHE A 208 -3.46 -6.06 -24.82
C PHE A 208 -4.97 -6.03 -25.02
N LEU A 209 -5.71 -5.29 -24.19
CA LEU A 209 -7.15 -5.13 -24.27
C LEU A 209 -7.53 -3.69 -24.66
N TRP A 210 -7.82 -3.45 -25.92
CA TRP A 210 -8.11 -2.12 -26.46
C TRP A 210 -9.61 -1.80 -26.52
N ASN A 211 -10.42 -2.75 -27.01
CA ASN A 211 -11.77 -2.46 -27.47
C ASN A 211 -12.76 -2.21 -26.33
N LYS A 212 -12.68 -2.98 -25.26
CA LYS A 212 -13.63 -2.91 -24.12
C LYS A 212 -13.58 -1.58 -23.38
N TYR A 213 -12.40 -0.97 -23.27
CA TYR A 213 -12.15 0.26 -22.51
C TYR A 213 -11.78 1.45 -23.40
N LYS A 214 -12.22 1.43 -24.65
CA LYS A 214 -11.87 2.45 -25.64
C LYS A 214 -12.18 3.88 -25.17
N ASN A 215 -13.33 4.11 -24.58
CA ASN A 215 -13.73 5.44 -24.09
C ASN A 215 -12.75 6.02 -23.07
N LEU A 216 -12.20 5.18 -22.18
CA LEU A 216 -11.20 5.58 -21.21
C LEU A 216 -9.83 5.82 -21.88
N LEU A 217 -9.42 4.90 -22.75
CA LEU A 217 -8.14 4.98 -23.45
C LEU A 217 -8.08 6.17 -24.43
N ASP A 218 -9.18 6.56 -25.05
CA ASP A 218 -9.24 7.70 -25.97
C ASP A 218 -9.04 9.06 -25.26
N THR A 219 -9.15 9.11 -23.94
CA THR A 219 -8.84 10.32 -23.16
C THR A 219 -7.33 10.60 -23.05
N ILE A 220 -6.48 9.66 -23.45
CA ILE A 220 -5.02 9.73 -23.34
C ILE A 220 -4.43 10.09 -24.70
N GLU A 221 -3.49 11.03 -24.71
CA GLU A 221 -2.78 11.41 -25.94
C GLU A 221 -1.59 10.50 -26.25
N ASP A 222 -0.81 10.12 -25.22
CA ASP A 222 0.40 9.30 -25.40
C ASP A 222 0.06 7.82 -25.65
N ALA A 223 0.40 7.33 -26.84
CA ALA A 223 0.17 5.95 -27.23
C ALA A 223 0.89 4.92 -26.34
N ARG A 224 2.05 5.28 -25.77
CA ARG A 224 2.84 4.39 -24.90
C ARG A 224 2.11 4.18 -23.56
N VAL A 225 1.51 5.24 -23.03
CA VAL A 225 0.68 5.18 -21.82
C VAL A 225 -0.59 4.36 -22.08
N LYS A 226 -1.24 4.55 -23.25
CA LYS A 226 -2.38 3.72 -23.67
C LYS A 226 -2.00 2.23 -23.64
N ASN A 227 -0.83 1.89 -24.17
CA ASN A 227 -0.33 0.51 -24.18
C ASN A 227 -0.19 -0.04 -22.77
N GLY A 228 0.40 0.72 -21.83
CA GLY A 228 0.55 0.29 -20.44
C GLY A 228 -0.77 -0.07 -19.78
N ILE A 229 -1.79 0.77 -19.99
CA ILE A 229 -3.13 0.53 -19.43
C ILE A 229 -3.81 -0.65 -20.11
N ALA A 230 -3.75 -0.73 -21.46
CA ALA A 230 -4.35 -1.83 -22.20
C ALA A 230 -3.73 -3.20 -21.85
N HIS A 231 -2.42 -3.24 -21.56
CA HIS A 231 -1.70 -4.42 -21.10
C HIS A 231 -2.13 -4.84 -19.71
N LEU A 232 -2.20 -3.90 -18.76
CA LEU A 232 -2.67 -4.16 -17.41
C LEU A 232 -4.12 -4.65 -17.40
N PHE A 233 -4.98 -4.01 -18.20
CA PHE A 233 -6.40 -4.36 -18.30
C PHE A 233 -6.62 -5.74 -18.92
N TYR A 234 -5.81 -6.14 -19.90
CA TYR A 234 -5.88 -7.50 -20.42
C TYR A 234 -5.62 -8.54 -19.34
N TYR A 235 -4.56 -8.36 -18.60
CA TYR A 235 -4.20 -9.29 -17.53
C TYR A 235 -5.31 -9.39 -16.47
N LEU A 236 -5.84 -8.27 -16.03
CA LEU A 236 -6.84 -8.26 -14.96
C LEU A 236 -8.21 -8.73 -15.43
N ASP A 237 -8.70 -8.27 -16.57
CA ASP A 237 -10.04 -8.59 -17.06
C ASP A 237 -10.12 -10.03 -17.62
N ILE A 238 -9.14 -10.41 -18.45
CA ILE A 238 -9.18 -11.69 -19.18
C ILE A 238 -8.54 -12.82 -18.37
N ARG A 239 -7.37 -12.57 -17.75
CA ARG A 239 -6.65 -13.60 -17.01
C ARG A 239 -7.12 -13.76 -15.57
N GLN A 240 -7.39 -12.65 -14.89
CA GLN A 240 -7.81 -12.63 -13.49
C GLN A 240 -9.33 -12.54 -13.31
N LEU A 241 -10.08 -12.35 -14.39
CA LEU A 241 -11.55 -12.22 -14.42
C LEU A 241 -12.09 -11.09 -13.52
N LYS A 242 -11.34 -9.97 -13.41
CA LYS A 242 -11.76 -8.81 -12.62
C LYS A 242 -12.61 -7.85 -13.46
N ASP A 243 -13.69 -7.35 -12.89
CA ASP A 243 -14.49 -6.30 -13.52
C ASP A 243 -13.86 -4.92 -13.26
N LEU A 244 -13.38 -4.27 -14.31
CA LEU A 244 -12.72 -2.96 -14.24
C LEU A 244 -13.64 -1.81 -14.64
N SER A 245 -14.96 -2.04 -14.75
CA SER A 245 -15.94 -1.04 -15.23
C SER A 245 -16.06 0.20 -14.35
N HIS A 246 -15.59 0.15 -13.11
CA HIS A 246 -15.58 1.27 -12.16
C HIS A 246 -14.43 2.25 -12.39
N ILE A 247 -13.42 1.86 -13.17
CA ILE A 247 -12.26 2.70 -13.43
C ILE A 247 -12.66 3.72 -14.52
N ASN A 248 -12.81 4.96 -14.10
CA ASN A 248 -13.27 6.06 -14.97
C ASN A 248 -12.29 7.24 -15.03
N LYS A 249 -11.24 7.21 -14.22
CA LYS A 249 -10.24 8.26 -14.13
C LYS A 249 -8.84 7.65 -14.15
N ILE A 250 -7.97 8.27 -14.94
CA ILE A 250 -6.55 7.95 -14.98
C ILE A 250 -5.78 9.11 -14.35
N ASN A 251 -4.96 8.80 -13.36
CA ASN A 251 -4.09 9.77 -12.72
C ASN A 251 -2.73 9.72 -13.41
N TYR A 252 -2.44 10.72 -14.26
CA TYR A 252 -1.12 10.85 -14.85
C TYR A 252 -0.18 11.56 -13.87
N ILE A 253 0.74 10.81 -13.29
CA ILE A 253 1.67 11.33 -12.28
C ILE A 253 2.85 11.96 -13.00
N LYS A 254 2.90 13.29 -12.95
CA LYS A 254 4.07 14.06 -13.39
C LYS A 254 4.94 14.29 -12.17
N LYS A 255 6.04 13.57 -12.05
CA LYS A 255 6.97 13.71 -10.90
C LYS A 255 7.43 15.15 -10.68
N ASN A 256 7.58 15.92 -11.74
CA ASN A 256 7.97 17.33 -11.66
C ASN A 256 7.06 18.19 -10.77
N ASN A 257 5.81 17.76 -10.48
CA ASN A 257 4.88 18.50 -9.64
C ASN A 257 5.03 18.21 -8.13
N TYR A 258 5.82 17.21 -7.78
CA TYR A 258 6.01 16.74 -6.41
C TYR A 258 7.47 16.77 -6.02
N LEU A 259 7.73 16.93 -4.72
CA LEU A 259 9.04 16.76 -4.13
C LEU A 259 9.47 15.30 -4.30
N GLU A 260 10.60 15.07 -4.94
CA GLU A 260 11.14 13.74 -5.19
C GLU A 260 11.97 13.25 -3.99
N MET A 261 11.69 12.04 -3.54
CA MET A 261 12.44 11.34 -2.50
C MET A 261 12.68 9.91 -2.98
N ASP A 262 13.91 9.41 -2.86
CA ASP A 262 14.19 8.00 -3.11
C ASP A 262 13.73 7.14 -1.92
N ILE A 263 13.66 5.82 -2.13
CA ILE A 263 13.24 4.88 -1.08
C ILE A 263 14.17 4.91 0.15
N HIS A 264 15.45 5.19 -0.07
CA HIS A 264 16.43 5.32 1.02
C HIS A 264 16.11 6.55 1.87
N SER A 265 15.76 7.67 1.26
CA SER A 265 15.35 8.89 1.97
C SER A 265 14.07 8.68 2.76
N ILE A 266 13.05 8.03 2.18
CA ILE A 266 11.81 7.68 2.87
C ILE A 266 12.09 6.83 4.12
N ARG A 267 12.95 5.83 4.01
CA ARG A 267 13.34 4.94 5.12
C ARG A 267 14.23 5.65 6.14
N ASN A 268 15.27 6.37 5.69
CA ASN A 268 16.21 7.05 6.57
C ASN A 268 15.54 8.15 7.41
N LEU A 269 14.48 8.77 6.90
CA LEU A 269 13.67 9.75 7.61
C LEU A 269 12.53 9.15 8.42
N GLU A 270 12.37 7.82 8.39
CA GLU A 270 11.33 7.08 9.10
C GLU A 270 9.91 7.67 8.86
N LEU A 271 9.60 7.94 7.59
CA LEU A 271 8.33 8.59 7.24
C LEU A 271 7.13 7.67 7.47
N ILE A 272 7.24 6.38 7.11
CA ILE A 272 6.14 5.41 7.16
C ILE A 272 6.34 4.37 8.27
N GLU A 273 7.59 3.92 8.45
CA GLU A 273 7.98 2.88 9.40
C GLU A 273 9.33 3.20 10.01
N THR A 274 9.60 2.64 11.18
CA THR A 274 10.89 2.78 11.86
C THR A 274 11.98 1.92 11.21
N LEU A 275 13.21 2.40 11.20
CA LEU A 275 14.36 1.69 10.61
C LEU A 275 14.61 0.32 11.26
N ARG A 276 14.52 0.27 12.59
CA ARG A 276 14.93 -0.91 13.37
C ARG A 276 13.85 -1.99 13.45
N LEU A 277 12.61 -1.60 13.78
CA LEU A 277 11.52 -2.53 14.05
C LEU A 277 10.62 -2.74 12.81
N LYS A 278 10.76 -1.87 11.79
CA LYS A 278 9.89 -1.84 10.62
C LYS A 278 8.41 -1.77 10.99
N GLU A 279 8.11 -1.00 12.05
CA GLU A 279 6.77 -0.77 12.56
C GLU A 279 6.32 0.65 12.24
N ARG A 280 5.03 0.82 12.05
CA ARG A 280 4.42 2.14 11.85
C ARG A 280 4.52 3.01 13.10
N THR A 281 4.43 2.42 14.27
CA THR A 281 4.54 3.12 15.56
C THR A 281 5.90 3.83 15.67
N TYR A 282 5.87 5.11 16.04
CA TYR A 282 7.03 6.02 16.11
C TYR A 282 7.59 6.48 14.76
N SER A 283 6.86 6.26 13.65
CA SER A 283 7.16 6.91 12.37
C SER A 283 6.49 8.29 12.28
N LEU A 284 6.82 9.08 11.24
CA LEU A 284 6.17 10.39 11.06
C LEU A 284 4.68 10.25 10.76
N ILE A 285 4.28 9.28 9.93
CA ILE A 285 2.86 9.03 9.63
C ILE A 285 2.07 8.62 10.88
N TRP A 286 2.65 7.87 11.79
CA TRP A 286 2.02 7.51 13.06
C TRP A 286 1.65 8.74 13.88
N LEU A 287 2.52 9.76 13.89
CA LEU A 287 2.27 11.00 14.62
C LEU A 287 1.20 11.85 13.94
N LEU A 288 1.24 11.95 12.61
CA LEU A 288 0.37 12.83 11.82
C LEU A 288 -1.02 12.26 11.58
N ASP A 289 -1.19 10.93 11.67
CA ASP A 289 -2.45 10.28 11.35
C ASP A 289 -3.41 10.27 12.54
N LYS A 290 -4.26 11.28 12.58
CA LYS A 290 -5.41 11.41 13.49
C LYS A 290 -6.73 11.30 12.71
N CYS A 291 -6.66 10.81 11.46
CA CYS A 291 -7.83 10.63 10.61
C CYS A 291 -8.90 9.76 11.28
N LYS A 292 -10.13 9.97 10.89
CA LYS A 292 -11.30 9.22 11.39
C LYS A 292 -11.73 8.14 10.42
N THR A 293 -11.33 8.26 9.15
CA THR A 293 -11.64 7.31 8.09
C THR A 293 -10.37 6.65 7.56
N ALA A 294 -10.45 5.40 7.14
CA ALA A 294 -9.35 4.71 6.47
C ALA A 294 -8.94 5.41 5.16
N MET A 295 -9.92 5.99 4.44
CA MET A 295 -9.67 6.78 3.23
C MET A 295 -8.80 8.01 3.53
N GLY A 296 -9.09 8.74 4.60
CA GLY A 296 -8.29 9.88 5.04
C GLY A 296 -6.86 9.49 5.39
N SER A 297 -6.67 8.39 6.09
CA SER A 297 -5.34 7.86 6.43
C SER A 297 -4.52 7.49 5.18
N ARG A 298 -5.14 6.83 4.19
CA ARG A 298 -4.49 6.54 2.90
C ARG A 298 -4.13 7.83 2.14
N LYS A 299 -5.02 8.81 2.15
CA LYS A 299 -4.78 10.11 1.53
C LYS A 299 -3.63 10.86 2.20
N LEU A 300 -3.58 10.88 3.52
CA LEU A 300 -2.52 11.50 4.29
C LEU A 300 -1.15 10.85 4.02
N LYS A 301 -1.12 9.52 3.92
CA LYS A 301 0.08 8.76 3.51
C LYS A 301 0.54 9.16 2.11
N THR A 302 -0.38 9.30 1.17
CA THR A 302 -0.06 9.76 -0.20
C THR A 302 0.51 11.19 -0.18
N TRP A 303 -0.06 12.10 0.62
CA TRP A 303 0.46 13.48 0.73
C TRP A 303 1.85 13.53 1.35
N LEU A 304 2.14 12.65 2.30
CA LEU A 304 3.45 12.55 2.94
C LEU A 304 4.52 12.02 1.96
N LEU A 305 4.18 11.05 1.12
CA LEU A 305 5.10 10.45 0.13
C LEU A 305 5.25 11.30 -1.13
N SER A 306 4.26 12.14 -1.45
CA SER A 306 4.26 13.01 -2.63
C SER A 306 3.95 14.45 -2.24
N PRO A 307 4.86 15.14 -1.50
CA PRO A 307 4.66 16.54 -1.12
C PRO A 307 4.63 17.45 -2.35
N LEU A 308 3.85 18.52 -2.29
CA LEU A 308 3.60 19.41 -3.42
C LEU A 308 4.77 20.38 -3.67
N LYS A 309 4.98 20.77 -4.95
CA LYS A 309 5.84 21.89 -5.34
C LYS A 309 5.02 23.16 -5.63
N ASP A 310 3.71 23.05 -5.80
CA ASP A 310 2.83 24.17 -6.10
C ASP A 310 2.48 24.96 -4.84
N LYS A 311 3.04 26.16 -4.69
CA LYS A 311 2.80 27.05 -3.54
C LYS A 311 1.33 27.39 -3.34
N SER A 312 0.56 27.52 -4.41
CA SER A 312 -0.85 27.89 -4.31
C SER A 312 -1.65 26.78 -3.63
N LYS A 313 -1.43 25.53 -4.06
CA LYS A 313 -2.09 24.36 -3.45
C LYS A 313 -1.64 24.10 -2.02
N ILE A 314 -0.36 24.35 -1.72
CA ILE A 314 0.16 24.22 -0.35
C ILE A 314 -0.52 25.25 0.55
N ASN A 315 -0.56 26.53 0.12
CA ASN A 315 -1.21 27.60 0.90
C ASN A 315 -2.72 27.34 1.07
N GLU A 316 -3.40 26.78 0.08
CA GLU A 316 -4.82 26.39 0.21
C GLU A 316 -5.01 25.37 1.36
N ARG A 317 -4.10 24.40 1.54
CA ARG A 317 -4.14 23.47 2.67
C ARG A 317 -3.87 24.20 4.00
N TYR A 318 -2.89 25.10 4.04
CA TYR A 318 -2.62 25.91 5.23
C TYR A 318 -3.83 26.75 5.63
N ASP A 319 -4.51 27.39 4.67
CA ASP A 319 -5.68 28.21 4.91
C ASP A 319 -6.84 27.37 5.49
N LYS A 320 -7.02 26.14 5.00
CA LYS A 320 -8.03 25.21 5.53
C LYS A 320 -7.71 24.79 6.96
N ILE A 321 -6.44 24.48 7.27
CA ILE A 321 -5.99 24.15 8.64
C ILE A 321 -6.22 25.33 9.57
N GLU A 322 -5.83 26.54 9.16
CA GLU A 322 -5.98 27.75 9.96
C GLU A 322 -7.45 28.08 10.26
N LYS A 323 -8.34 27.90 9.27
CA LYS A 323 -9.79 28.04 9.48
C LYS A 323 -10.34 27.04 10.50
N LEU A 324 -9.92 25.77 10.42
CA LEU A 324 -10.32 24.74 11.40
C LEU A 324 -9.80 25.05 12.81
N ASN A 325 -8.58 25.57 12.93
CA ASN A 325 -8.03 25.95 14.23
C ASN A 325 -8.74 27.17 14.85
N ASN A 326 -9.28 28.09 14.03
CA ASN A 326 -10.04 29.23 14.49
C ASN A 326 -11.51 28.87 14.83
N GLU A 327 -12.07 27.83 14.21
CA GLU A 327 -13.47 27.41 14.36
C GLU A 327 -13.57 26.08 15.12
N PHE A 328 -13.20 26.10 16.39
CA PHE A 328 -13.06 24.90 17.22
C PHE A 328 -14.34 24.04 17.28
N ILE A 329 -15.52 24.67 17.39
CA ILE A 329 -16.81 23.96 17.49
C ILE A 329 -17.06 23.20 16.17
N LEU A 330 -16.94 23.88 15.02
CA LEU A 330 -17.16 23.26 13.72
C LEU A 330 -16.15 22.16 13.43
N LYS A 331 -14.91 22.30 13.89
CA LYS A 331 -13.88 21.26 13.80
C LYS A 331 -14.28 19.99 14.57
N ASP A 332 -14.77 20.13 15.80
CA ASP A 332 -15.17 18.97 16.61
C ASP A 332 -16.43 18.29 16.06
N GLU A 333 -17.43 19.08 15.62
CA GLU A 333 -18.60 18.57 14.92
C GLU A 333 -18.20 17.80 13.64
N LEU A 334 -17.27 18.34 12.84
CA LEU A 334 -16.78 17.69 11.61
C LEU A 334 -16.06 16.40 11.92
N LYS A 335 -15.20 16.38 12.94
CA LYS A 335 -14.48 15.20 13.41
C LYS A 335 -15.44 14.08 13.85
N ASN A 336 -16.52 14.44 14.58
CA ASN A 336 -17.53 13.49 15.03
C ASN A 336 -18.34 12.95 13.84
N ALA A 337 -18.68 13.80 12.88
CA ALA A 337 -19.36 13.38 11.66
C ALA A 337 -18.50 12.43 10.82
N LEU A 338 -17.21 12.70 10.67
CA LEU A 338 -16.28 11.83 9.94
C LEU A 338 -16.11 10.47 10.60
N TYR A 339 -16.21 10.37 11.92
CA TYR A 339 -16.13 9.11 12.65
C TYR A 339 -17.25 8.12 12.29
N GLU A 340 -18.40 8.62 11.85
CA GLU A 340 -19.53 7.79 11.42
C GLU A 340 -19.42 7.33 9.95
N VAL A 341 -18.42 7.82 9.21
CA VAL A 341 -18.21 7.46 7.79
C VAL A 341 -17.33 6.22 7.68
N TYR A 342 -17.87 5.18 7.10
CA TYR A 342 -17.14 3.96 6.74
C TYR A 342 -16.30 4.18 5.46
N ASP A 343 -15.51 3.20 5.08
CA ASP A 343 -14.65 3.24 3.90
C ASP A 343 -15.48 3.12 2.60
N ILE A 344 -16.03 4.27 2.15
CA ILE A 344 -16.87 4.35 0.94
C ILE A 344 -16.10 3.87 -0.29
N GLU A 345 -14.81 4.16 -0.38
CA GLU A 345 -13.95 3.79 -1.50
C GLU A 345 -13.87 2.27 -1.66
N ARG A 346 -13.57 1.56 -0.57
CA ARG A 346 -13.53 0.10 -0.56
C ARG A 346 -14.92 -0.53 -0.67
N LEU A 347 -15.96 0.09 -0.10
CA LEU A 347 -17.34 -0.37 -0.28
C LEU A 347 -17.75 -0.29 -1.76
N ALA A 348 -17.38 0.78 -2.45
CA ALA A 348 -17.58 0.92 -3.90
C ALA A 348 -16.82 -0.16 -4.69
N GLY A 349 -15.58 -0.48 -4.30
CA GLY A 349 -14.81 -1.59 -4.86
C GLY A 349 -15.50 -2.95 -4.68
N LYS A 350 -16.06 -3.24 -3.49
CA LYS A 350 -16.83 -4.48 -3.23
C LYS A 350 -18.08 -4.60 -4.11
N VAL A 351 -18.76 -3.48 -4.40
CA VAL A 351 -19.92 -3.48 -5.32
C VAL A 351 -19.51 -4.00 -6.69
N ILE A 352 -18.37 -3.56 -7.21
CA ILE A 352 -17.86 -3.93 -8.53
C ILE A 352 -17.37 -5.37 -8.55
N ASN A 353 -16.55 -5.75 -7.57
CA ASN A 353 -15.96 -7.09 -7.47
C ASN A 353 -16.98 -8.19 -7.12
N GLY A 354 -18.23 -7.81 -6.86
CA GLY A 354 -19.30 -8.78 -6.58
C GLY A 354 -19.31 -9.31 -5.15
N SER A 355 -18.37 -8.96 -4.30
CA SER A 355 -18.22 -9.47 -2.92
C SER A 355 -19.07 -8.74 -1.88
N LEU A 356 -19.88 -7.77 -2.30
CA LEU A 356 -20.74 -6.95 -1.46
C LEU A 356 -21.82 -7.80 -0.75
N ASN A 357 -22.01 -7.58 0.53
CA ASN A 357 -23.09 -8.17 1.33
C ASN A 357 -24.06 -7.11 1.89
N ALA A 358 -25.11 -7.54 2.58
CA ALA A 358 -26.13 -6.64 3.11
C ALA A 358 -25.60 -5.71 4.24
N LYS A 359 -24.62 -6.17 5.04
CA LYS A 359 -23.94 -5.33 6.04
C LYS A 359 -23.10 -4.22 5.39
N ASP A 360 -22.47 -4.52 4.26
CA ASP A 360 -21.72 -3.50 3.50
C ASP A 360 -22.68 -2.41 2.98
N LEU A 361 -23.88 -2.77 2.50
CA LEU A 361 -24.91 -1.80 2.11
C LEU A 361 -25.41 -0.95 3.29
N LEU A 362 -25.53 -1.55 4.47
CA LEU A 362 -25.88 -0.83 5.70
C LEU A 362 -24.78 0.17 6.08
N GLN A 363 -23.50 -0.23 5.99
CA GLN A 363 -22.37 0.68 6.23
C GLN A 363 -22.37 1.83 5.23
N LEU A 364 -22.64 1.56 3.95
CA LEU A 364 -22.76 2.60 2.94
C LEU A 364 -23.94 3.55 3.23
N LYS A 365 -25.11 3.02 3.60
CA LYS A 365 -26.27 3.82 4.05
C LYS A 365 -25.91 4.75 5.19
N ASN A 366 -25.26 4.24 6.24
CA ASN A 366 -24.86 5.01 7.41
C ASN A 366 -23.86 6.09 7.05
N SER A 367 -22.91 5.81 6.18
CA SER A 367 -21.96 6.80 5.66
C SER A 367 -22.67 7.92 4.91
N ILE A 368 -23.58 7.58 4.00
CA ILE A 368 -24.33 8.56 3.19
C ILE A 368 -25.21 9.44 4.09
N LYS A 369 -25.80 8.89 5.17
CA LYS A 369 -26.63 9.62 6.11
C LYS A 369 -25.96 10.86 6.68
N VAL A 370 -24.65 10.81 6.88
CA VAL A 370 -23.88 11.88 7.55
C VAL A 370 -23.36 12.93 6.54
N LEU A 371 -23.36 12.62 5.23
CA LEU A 371 -22.83 13.52 4.19
C LEU A 371 -23.48 14.92 4.16
N PRO A 372 -24.79 15.10 4.36
CA PRO A 372 -25.40 16.42 4.43
C PRO A 372 -24.80 17.29 5.56
N THR A 373 -24.52 16.70 6.71
CA THR A 373 -23.89 17.36 7.85
C THR A 373 -22.47 17.79 7.54
N ILE A 374 -21.66 16.88 6.96
CA ILE A 374 -20.28 17.18 6.53
C ILE A 374 -20.28 18.31 5.49
N LYS A 375 -21.21 18.30 4.53
CA LYS A 375 -21.37 19.32 3.52
C LYS A 375 -21.71 20.69 4.12
N ASP A 376 -22.64 20.74 5.04
CA ASP A 376 -23.06 21.98 5.73
C ASP A 376 -21.90 22.60 6.52
N ILE A 377 -21.21 21.79 7.32
CA ILE A 377 -20.05 22.23 8.09
C ILE A 377 -18.92 22.70 7.16
N SER A 378 -18.60 21.94 6.11
CA SER A 378 -17.58 22.32 5.14
C SER A 378 -17.91 23.64 4.43
N SER A 379 -19.20 23.87 4.13
CA SER A 379 -19.67 25.12 3.53
C SER A 379 -19.54 26.29 4.51
N LYS A 380 -19.87 26.12 5.79
CA LYS A 380 -19.69 27.13 6.85
C LYS A 380 -18.22 27.50 7.07
N LEU A 381 -17.33 26.53 6.94
CA LEU A 381 -15.86 26.72 6.94
C LEU A 381 -15.34 27.37 5.66
N GLY A 382 -16.20 27.53 4.64
CA GLY A 382 -15.83 28.09 3.34
C GLY A 382 -14.89 27.17 2.56
N PHE A 383 -15.03 25.85 2.70
CA PHE A 383 -14.33 24.87 1.89
C PHE A 383 -15.07 24.66 0.56
N ASN A 384 -14.34 24.73 -0.55
CA ASN A 384 -14.92 24.61 -1.89
C ASN A 384 -14.97 23.14 -2.34
N TYR A 385 -15.70 22.28 -1.58
CA TYR A 385 -15.98 20.91 -1.98
C TYR A 385 -17.39 20.81 -2.60
N CYS A 386 -17.51 19.98 -3.63
CA CYS A 386 -18.80 19.73 -4.32
C CYS A 386 -19.43 18.41 -3.83
N LEU A 387 -19.44 18.19 -2.51
CA LEU A 387 -19.96 16.95 -1.91
C LEU A 387 -21.37 16.62 -2.38
N ASN A 388 -21.52 15.46 -3.00
CA ASN A 388 -22.83 14.89 -3.32
C ASN A 388 -23.39 14.18 -2.08
N THR A 389 -24.64 14.45 -1.76
CA THR A 389 -25.32 13.86 -0.59
C THR A 389 -25.97 12.52 -0.87
N HIS A 390 -26.01 12.06 -2.12
CA HIS A 390 -26.59 10.77 -2.57
C HIS A 390 -27.98 10.47 -1.99
N GLU A 391 -28.84 11.49 -1.90
CA GLU A 391 -30.14 11.38 -1.24
C GLU A 391 -31.03 10.27 -1.80
N LYS A 392 -31.05 10.10 -3.13
CA LYS A 392 -31.82 9.03 -3.78
C LYS A 392 -31.32 7.65 -3.37
N LEU A 393 -30.00 7.48 -3.31
CA LEU A 393 -29.40 6.22 -2.90
C LEU A 393 -29.65 5.95 -1.42
N TYR A 394 -29.56 6.99 -0.57
CA TYR A 394 -29.89 6.87 0.85
C TYR A 394 -31.34 6.37 1.04
N ASN A 395 -32.30 7.02 0.40
CA ASN A 395 -33.72 6.66 0.51
C ASN A 395 -33.99 5.22 0.02
N LEU A 396 -33.32 4.80 -1.06
CA LEU A 396 -33.41 3.41 -1.54
C LEU A 396 -32.88 2.43 -0.48
N LEU A 397 -31.67 2.64 0.02
CA LEU A 397 -31.05 1.74 0.98
C LEU A 397 -31.78 1.71 2.32
N ASP A 398 -32.32 2.87 2.76
CA ASP A 398 -33.07 2.99 4.00
C ASP A 398 -34.42 2.27 3.93
N SER A 399 -35.09 2.33 2.77
CA SER A 399 -36.34 1.60 2.56
C SER A 399 -36.15 0.10 2.35
N ALA A 400 -35.00 -0.30 1.78
CA ALA A 400 -34.81 -1.67 1.32
C ALA A 400 -34.12 -2.57 2.35
N ILE A 401 -33.08 -2.09 3.05
CA ILE A 401 -32.19 -2.93 3.88
C ILE A 401 -32.57 -2.86 5.36
N VAL A 402 -32.65 -4.01 6.02
CA VAL A 402 -32.91 -4.11 7.47
C VAL A 402 -31.74 -3.52 8.28
N ASP A 403 -32.02 -3.12 9.53
CA ASP A 403 -31.03 -2.47 10.38
C ASP A 403 -30.00 -3.43 11.00
N ASP A 404 -30.24 -4.75 10.97
CA ASP A 404 -29.26 -5.79 11.34
C ASP A 404 -29.32 -6.96 10.36
N PRO A 405 -28.74 -6.81 9.16
CA PRO A 405 -28.77 -7.85 8.16
C PRO A 405 -27.78 -8.98 8.47
N PRO A 406 -28.05 -10.23 8.05
CA PRO A 406 -27.11 -11.33 8.16
C PRO A 406 -25.88 -11.10 7.29
N ILE A 407 -24.77 -11.78 7.62
CA ILE A 407 -23.53 -11.71 6.84
C ILE A 407 -23.70 -12.43 5.50
N SER A 408 -24.37 -13.60 5.52
CA SER A 408 -24.57 -14.44 4.34
C SER A 408 -25.81 -14.00 3.56
N ILE A 409 -25.61 -13.63 2.30
CA ILE A 409 -26.73 -13.31 1.38
C ILE A 409 -27.65 -14.51 1.06
N LYS A 410 -27.23 -15.74 1.41
CA LYS A 410 -27.99 -16.96 1.17
C LYS A 410 -28.96 -17.32 2.35
N GLU A 411 -28.86 -16.61 3.46
CA GLU A 411 -29.72 -16.83 4.62
C GLU A 411 -31.07 -16.13 4.51
N GLY A 412 -31.19 -15.16 3.60
CA GLY A 412 -32.36 -14.27 3.53
C GLY A 412 -32.38 -13.23 4.66
N TYR A 413 -33.55 -12.66 4.93
CA TYR A 413 -33.81 -11.68 6.00
C TYR A 413 -33.00 -10.37 5.84
N MET A 414 -32.73 -9.99 4.60
CA MET A 414 -31.95 -8.79 4.28
C MET A 414 -32.83 -7.58 3.96
N ILE A 415 -34.03 -7.81 3.45
CA ILE A 415 -34.92 -6.79 2.92
C ILE A 415 -35.97 -6.39 3.97
N LYS A 416 -36.22 -5.09 4.12
CA LYS A 416 -37.26 -4.55 5.03
C LYS A 416 -38.66 -4.96 4.61
N SER A 417 -39.56 -5.11 5.58
CA SER A 417 -41.00 -5.24 5.33
C SER A 417 -41.52 -3.90 4.76
N GLY A 418 -42.42 -3.99 3.80
CA GLY A 418 -42.97 -2.83 3.09
C GLY A 418 -42.16 -2.40 1.85
N TYR A 419 -41.01 -3.05 1.57
CA TYR A 419 -40.23 -2.78 0.37
C TYR A 419 -40.79 -3.44 -0.89
N ASN A 420 -41.27 -4.71 -0.75
CA ASN A 420 -41.82 -5.45 -1.86
C ASN A 420 -43.06 -6.23 -1.39
N GLU A 421 -44.20 -6.01 -2.07
CA GLU A 421 -45.49 -6.58 -1.71
C GLU A 421 -45.54 -8.13 -1.83
N GLU A 422 -44.86 -8.68 -2.85
CA GLU A 422 -44.78 -10.14 -3.04
C GLU A 422 -44.00 -10.80 -1.89
N LEU A 423 -42.91 -10.17 -1.47
CA LEU A 423 -42.12 -10.66 -0.35
C LEU A 423 -42.88 -10.61 0.97
N ASP A 424 -43.64 -9.56 1.20
CA ASP A 424 -44.47 -9.43 2.43
C ASP A 424 -45.56 -10.46 2.43
N ASN A 425 -46.26 -10.72 1.30
CA ASN A 425 -47.25 -11.79 1.18
C ASN A 425 -46.66 -13.19 1.47
N LEU A 426 -45.44 -13.49 1.01
CA LEU A 426 -44.76 -14.75 1.31
C LEU A 426 -44.39 -14.85 2.81
N ARG A 427 -44.00 -13.75 3.45
CA ARG A 427 -43.73 -13.70 4.89
C ARG A 427 -44.99 -13.92 5.72
N ASP A 428 -46.14 -13.38 5.28
CA ASP A 428 -47.44 -13.59 5.91
C ASP A 428 -47.89 -15.06 5.82
N ILE A 429 -47.70 -15.68 4.65
CA ILE A 429 -47.96 -17.12 4.48
C ILE A 429 -47.11 -17.97 5.44
N ARG A 430 -45.85 -17.63 5.59
CA ARG A 430 -44.90 -18.31 6.50
C ARG A 430 -45.29 -18.10 7.97
N SER A 431 -45.61 -16.88 8.38
CA SER A 431 -46.05 -16.56 9.75
C SER A 431 -47.36 -17.22 10.09
N GLY A 432 -48.39 -17.11 9.22
CA GLY A 432 -49.66 -17.76 9.36
C GLY A 432 -49.55 -19.29 9.40
N GLY A 433 -48.54 -19.86 8.72
CA GLY A 433 -48.23 -21.29 8.83
C GLY A 433 -47.69 -21.70 10.20
N LYS A 434 -46.89 -20.88 10.87
CA LYS A 434 -46.41 -21.13 12.23
C LYS A 434 -47.57 -21.03 13.26
N ASP A 435 -48.42 -20.04 13.08
CA ASP A 435 -49.59 -19.86 13.92
C ASP A 435 -50.57 -21.04 13.75
N PHE A 436 -50.73 -21.53 12.52
CA PHE A 436 -51.49 -22.75 12.24
C PHE A 436 -50.93 -23.96 12.99
N VAL A 437 -49.59 -24.14 13.00
CA VAL A 437 -48.97 -25.29 13.70
C VAL A 437 -49.24 -25.22 15.20
N ALA A 438 -49.21 -24.04 15.81
CA ALA A 438 -49.51 -23.85 17.23
C ALA A 438 -50.99 -24.06 17.51
N ALA A 439 -51.87 -23.54 16.66
CA ALA A 439 -53.33 -23.75 16.77
C ALA A 439 -53.69 -25.23 16.53
N PHE A 440 -53.03 -25.89 15.57
CA PHE A 440 -53.17 -27.30 15.28
C PHE A 440 -52.77 -28.19 16.47
N GLU A 441 -51.62 -27.84 17.12
CA GLU A 441 -51.21 -28.55 18.34
C GLU A 441 -52.29 -28.48 19.43
N THR A 442 -52.85 -27.28 19.64
CA THR A 442 -53.88 -27.05 20.63
C THR A 442 -55.16 -27.84 20.30
N LYS A 443 -55.59 -27.73 19.03
CA LYS A 443 -56.78 -28.46 18.54
C LYS A 443 -56.63 -29.97 18.66
N VAL A 444 -55.51 -30.50 18.27
CA VAL A 444 -55.26 -31.95 18.36
C VAL A 444 -55.15 -32.44 19.81
N LYS A 445 -54.62 -31.62 20.73
CA LYS A 445 -54.67 -31.91 22.18
C LYS A 445 -56.09 -32.03 22.72
N GLU A 446 -56.97 -31.13 22.27
CA GLU A 446 -58.42 -31.14 22.67
C GLU A 446 -59.11 -32.31 22.08
N GLU A 447 -58.96 -32.60 20.79
CA GLU A 447 -59.63 -33.71 20.08
C GLU A 447 -59.18 -35.08 20.57
N THR A 448 -57.94 -35.25 20.89
CA THR A 448 -57.31 -36.52 21.29
C THR A 448 -57.33 -36.74 22.80
N GLY A 449 -57.46 -35.66 23.59
CA GLY A 449 -57.31 -35.70 25.03
C GLY A 449 -55.90 -35.95 25.54
N ILE A 450 -54.90 -35.96 24.66
CA ILE A 450 -53.52 -36.20 24.98
C ILE A 450 -52.80 -34.88 25.38
N LYS A 451 -52.78 -34.59 26.68
CA LYS A 451 -52.20 -33.29 27.18
C LYS A 451 -50.76 -33.09 26.87
N ASN A 452 -49.96 -34.13 26.77
CA ASN A 452 -48.53 -34.08 26.57
C ASN A 452 -48.09 -34.26 25.11
N LEU A 453 -49.02 -34.21 24.15
CA LEU A 453 -48.75 -34.18 22.73
C LEU A 453 -47.99 -32.88 22.37
N LYS A 454 -47.00 -33.01 21.49
CA LYS A 454 -46.26 -31.86 20.94
C LYS A 454 -46.15 -31.97 19.42
N VAL A 455 -46.24 -30.87 18.74
CA VAL A 455 -45.86 -30.77 17.32
C VAL A 455 -44.43 -30.29 17.20
N GLY A 456 -43.58 -31.05 16.56
CA GLY A 456 -42.17 -30.74 16.37
C GLY A 456 -41.78 -30.75 14.89
N PHE A 457 -40.60 -30.24 14.58
CA PHE A 457 -40.02 -30.27 13.22
C PHE A 457 -38.69 -31.01 13.22
N ASN A 458 -38.45 -31.82 12.18
CA ASN A 458 -37.19 -32.50 11.95
C ASN A 458 -36.81 -32.36 10.46
N LYS A 459 -35.57 -32.01 10.16
CA LYS A 459 -35.09 -31.83 8.77
C LYS A 459 -35.29 -33.08 7.86
N VAL A 460 -35.37 -34.29 8.44
CA VAL A 460 -35.50 -35.55 7.68
C VAL A 460 -36.94 -35.91 7.42
N PHE A 461 -37.86 -35.67 8.39
CA PHE A 461 -39.23 -36.13 8.36
C PHE A 461 -40.27 -35.01 8.28
N GLY A 462 -39.86 -33.75 8.37
CA GLY A 462 -40.70 -32.57 8.40
C GLY A 462 -41.39 -32.36 9.74
N TYR A 463 -42.60 -31.76 9.71
CA TYR A 463 -43.44 -31.59 10.90
C TYR A 463 -44.02 -32.90 11.33
N PHE A 464 -43.96 -33.19 12.63
CA PHE A 464 -44.50 -34.43 13.21
C PHE A 464 -45.24 -34.18 14.53
N ILE A 465 -46.14 -35.06 14.84
CA ILE A 465 -46.84 -35.09 16.11
C ILE A 465 -46.12 -36.10 17.00
N GLU A 466 -45.61 -35.67 18.12
CA GLU A 466 -44.91 -36.50 19.11
C GLU A 466 -45.85 -36.89 20.23
N ILE A 467 -46.02 -38.17 20.42
CA ILE A 467 -46.91 -38.72 21.42
C ILE A 467 -46.15 -39.62 22.37
N PRO A 468 -46.22 -39.37 23.70
CA PRO A 468 -45.57 -40.20 24.69
C PRO A 468 -46.14 -41.64 24.68
N ASN A 469 -45.28 -42.63 24.89
CA ASN A 469 -45.68 -44.06 24.84
C ASN A 469 -46.87 -44.42 25.75
N GLY A 470 -47.00 -43.68 26.87
CA GLY A 470 -48.13 -43.90 27.80
C GLY A 470 -49.47 -43.44 27.26
N SER A 471 -49.55 -42.66 26.20
CA SER A 471 -50.77 -42.17 25.57
C SER A 471 -51.04 -42.75 24.18
N LYS A 472 -50.25 -43.71 23.78
CA LYS A 472 -50.35 -44.38 22.46
C LYS A 472 -51.72 -45.03 22.16
N SER A 473 -52.34 -45.57 23.16
CA SER A 473 -53.70 -46.21 23.04
C SER A 473 -54.82 -45.20 22.73
N LEU A 474 -54.59 -43.91 22.87
CA LEU A 474 -55.52 -42.85 22.54
C LEU A 474 -55.42 -42.42 21.04
N VAL A 475 -54.48 -42.93 20.29
CA VAL A 475 -54.40 -42.68 18.86
C VAL A 475 -55.37 -43.63 18.13
N LYS A 476 -56.40 -43.04 17.56
CA LYS A 476 -57.42 -43.75 16.81
C LYS A 476 -57.08 -43.81 15.33
N GLU A 477 -57.46 -44.87 14.62
CA GLU A 477 -57.30 -45.00 13.16
C GLU A 477 -58.03 -43.92 12.39
N GLU A 478 -59.10 -43.38 12.93
CA GLU A 478 -59.92 -42.28 12.37
C GLU A 478 -59.13 -41.01 12.13
N TYR A 479 -57.95 -40.79 12.79
CA TYR A 479 -57.14 -39.63 12.61
C TYR A 479 -56.27 -39.71 11.35
N HIS A 480 -56.17 -40.85 10.70
CA HIS A 480 -55.33 -41.08 9.49
C HIS A 480 -53.92 -40.70 9.65
N TRP A 481 -53.31 -40.82 10.84
CA TRP A 481 -51.94 -40.46 11.11
C TRP A 481 -51.00 -41.60 10.71
N GLU A 482 -49.99 -41.31 9.93
CA GLU A 482 -48.93 -42.22 9.55
C GLU A 482 -47.83 -42.24 10.60
N ARG A 483 -47.54 -43.41 11.18
CA ARG A 483 -46.41 -43.59 12.08
C ARG A 483 -45.10 -43.60 11.28
N ARG A 484 -44.16 -42.70 11.61
CA ARG A 484 -42.86 -42.59 10.91
C ARG A 484 -41.67 -43.04 11.76
N GLN A 485 -41.70 -42.80 13.08
CA GLN A 485 -40.55 -43.10 13.95
C GLN A 485 -41.06 -43.53 15.34
N THR A 486 -40.41 -44.58 15.88
CA THR A 486 -40.59 -45.01 17.26
C THR A 486 -39.31 -44.72 18.03
N LEU A 487 -39.41 -43.92 19.10
CA LEU A 487 -38.34 -43.60 20.00
C LEU A 487 -38.56 -44.28 21.35
N THR A 488 -37.55 -44.27 22.22
CA THR A 488 -37.62 -44.95 23.52
C THR A 488 -38.77 -44.43 24.40
N ASN A 489 -39.10 -43.14 24.32
CA ASN A 489 -40.11 -42.50 25.18
C ASN A 489 -41.38 -42.00 24.45
N CYS A 490 -41.39 -41.96 23.11
CA CYS A 490 -42.48 -41.43 22.31
C CYS A 490 -42.54 -42.05 20.91
N GLU A 491 -43.69 -41.88 20.25
CA GLU A 491 -43.85 -42.16 18.82
C GLU A 491 -44.10 -40.87 18.05
N ARG A 492 -43.67 -40.83 16.79
CA ARG A 492 -43.82 -39.71 15.90
C ARG A 492 -44.72 -40.06 14.75
N TYR A 493 -45.74 -39.22 14.55
CA TYR A 493 -46.79 -39.39 13.53
C TYR A 493 -46.81 -38.19 12.60
N ILE A 494 -47.22 -38.41 11.36
CA ILE A 494 -47.50 -37.35 10.38
C ILE A 494 -48.99 -37.36 10.08
N SER A 495 -49.66 -36.19 10.10
CA SER A 495 -51.02 -36.03 9.66
C SER A 495 -51.09 -35.45 8.24
N PRO A 496 -52.10 -35.78 7.42
CA PRO A 496 -52.26 -35.20 6.09
C PRO A 496 -52.36 -33.67 6.10
N ALA A 497 -53.09 -33.11 7.06
CA ALA A 497 -53.25 -31.66 7.23
C ALA A 497 -51.92 -30.97 7.56
N LEU A 498 -51.08 -31.63 8.37
CA LEU A 498 -49.76 -31.08 8.73
C LEU A 498 -48.83 -31.12 7.53
N LYS A 499 -48.89 -32.19 6.71
CA LYS A 499 -48.06 -32.35 5.52
C LYS A 499 -48.39 -31.33 4.41
N GLU A 500 -49.70 -31.04 4.22
CA GLU A 500 -50.12 -30.00 3.26
C GLU A 500 -49.59 -28.61 3.65
N LYS A 501 -49.76 -28.24 4.92
CA LYS A 501 -49.26 -26.94 5.41
C LYS A 501 -47.74 -26.85 5.47
N GLU A 502 -47.08 -27.98 5.75
CA GLU A 502 -45.63 -28.09 5.67
C GLU A 502 -45.08 -27.71 4.29
N SER A 503 -45.66 -28.28 3.23
CA SER A 503 -45.24 -27.99 1.86
C SER A 503 -45.42 -26.49 1.51
N MET A 504 -46.52 -25.88 2.01
CA MET A 504 -46.77 -24.45 1.82
C MET A 504 -45.73 -23.58 2.57
N ILE A 505 -45.39 -23.92 3.80
CA ILE A 505 -44.41 -23.20 4.62
C ILE A 505 -43.00 -23.32 4.03
N LEU A 506 -42.57 -24.53 3.66
CA LEU A 506 -41.27 -24.81 3.10
C LEU A 506 -41.07 -24.11 1.73
N ASN A 507 -42.08 -24.20 0.87
CA ASN A 507 -42.08 -23.50 -0.42
C ASN A 507 -42.05 -21.97 -0.24
N ALA A 508 -42.76 -21.44 0.76
CA ALA A 508 -42.72 -20.00 1.06
C ALA A 508 -41.34 -19.56 1.56
N GLU A 509 -40.70 -20.37 2.39
CA GLU A 509 -39.37 -20.07 2.91
C GLU A 509 -38.26 -20.06 1.82
N GLU A 510 -38.28 -21.03 0.92
CA GLU A 510 -37.40 -21.06 -0.26
C GLU A 510 -37.67 -19.87 -1.19
N ASN A 511 -38.93 -19.58 -1.48
CA ASN A 511 -39.32 -18.46 -2.33
C ASN A 511 -38.93 -17.08 -1.69
N ILE A 512 -39.03 -16.94 -0.36
CA ILE A 512 -38.57 -15.77 0.36
C ILE A 512 -37.06 -15.54 0.11
N ILE A 513 -36.24 -16.58 0.32
CA ILE A 513 -34.81 -16.50 0.15
C ILE A 513 -34.44 -16.14 -1.30
N ASP A 514 -35.07 -16.80 -2.27
CA ASP A 514 -34.79 -16.58 -3.69
C ASP A 514 -35.24 -15.17 -4.14
N LEU A 515 -36.37 -14.66 -3.65
CA LEU A 515 -36.87 -13.34 -3.97
C LEU A 515 -36.02 -12.25 -3.29
N GLU A 516 -35.63 -12.44 -2.03
CA GLU A 516 -34.72 -11.51 -1.34
C GLU A 516 -33.38 -11.42 -2.04
N TYR A 517 -32.83 -12.54 -2.53
CA TYR A 517 -31.60 -12.56 -3.30
C TYR A 517 -31.75 -11.78 -4.62
N LYS A 518 -32.88 -11.92 -5.34
CA LYS A 518 -33.13 -11.15 -6.56
C LYS A 518 -33.21 -9.66 -6.28
N LEU A 519 -33.99 -9.26 -5.28
CA LEU A 519 -34.13 -7.85 -4.87
C LEU A 519 -32.79 -7.26 -4.42
N PHE A 520 -31.98 -8.03 -3.71
CA PHE A 520 -30.62 -7.62 -3.33
C PHE A 520 -29.73 -7.40 -4.56
N CYS A 521 -29.80 -8.27 -5.56
CA CYS A 521 -29.05 -8.12 -6.82
C CYS A 521 -29.51 -6.86 -7.60
N GLU A 522 -30.81 -6.54 -7.60
CA GLU A 522 -31.34 -5.32 -8.22
C GLU A 522 -30.81 -4.08 -7.50
N ILE A 523 -30.86 -4.04 -6.17
CA ILE A 523 -30.30 -2.93 -5.37
C ILE A 523 -28.81 -2.78 -5.65
N LYS A 524 -28.06 -3.87 -5.65
CA LYS A 524 -26.62 -3.88 -5.98
C LYS A 524 -26.36 -3.28 -7.35
N ASN A 525 -27.16 -3.59 -8.37
CA ASN A 525 -26.99 -3.03 -9.71
C ASN A 525 -27.28 -1.52 -9.74
N ILE A 526 -28.23 -1.02 -8.94
CA ILE A 526 -28.45 0.43 -8.81
C ILE A 526 -27.24 1.10 -8.14
N VAL A 527 -26.75 0.52 -7.04
CA VAL A 527 -25.54 1.05 -6.36
C VAL A 527 -24.34 1.05 -7.31
N LYS A 528 -24.20 0.02 -8.15
CA LYS A 528 -23.12 -0.07 -9.15
C LYS A 528 -23.09 1.12 -10.13
N GLN A 529 -24.25 1.63 -10.49
CA GLN A 529 -24.34 2.81 -11.37
C GLN A 529 -23.87 4.10 -10.68
N GLU A 530 -24.01 4.18 -9.35
CA GLU A 530 -23.60 5.33 -8.54
C GLU A 530 -22.13 5.31 -8.12
N VAL A 531 -21.38 4.20 -8.36
CA VAL A 531 -19.99 4.04 -7.94
C VAL A 531 -19.07 5.17 -8.40
N PRO A 532 -19.13 5.68 -9.65
CA PRO A 532 -18.27 6.78 -10.06
C PRO A 532 -18.47 8.05 -9.23
N LEU A 533 -19.71 8.31 -8.82
CA LEU A 533 -20.05 9.46 -8.00
C LEU A 533 -19.67 9.22 -6.51
N LEU A 534 -19.82 7.98 -6.01
CA LEU A 534 -19.36 7.56 -4.69
C LEU A 534 -17.84 7.72 -4.55
N ASN A 535 -17.06 7.31 -5.56
CA ASN A 535 -15.62 7.48 -5.56
C ASN A 535 -15.19 8.95 -5.51
N LYS A 536 -15.89 9.84 -6.22
CA LYS A 536 -15.64 11.27 -6.13
C LYS A 536 -15.93 11.81 -4.73
N THR A 537 -17.03 11.40 -4.13
CA THR A 537 -17.40 11.79 -2.76
C THR A 537 -16.38 11.26 -1.74
N ALA A 538 -15.90 10.03 -1.92
CA ALA A 538 -14.86 9.42 -1.08
C ALA A 538 -13.53 10.20 -1.17
N ASP A 539 -13.12 10.64 -2.36
CA ASP A 539 -11.93 11.45 -2.58
C ASP A 539 -12.04 12.80 -1.84
N GLU A 540 -13.18 13.49 -1.94
CA GLU A 540 -13.43 14.75 -1.24
C GLU A 540 -13.47 14.59 0.30
N ILE A 541 -14.07 13.52 0.81
CA ILE A 541 -14.09 13.21 2.26
C ILE A 541 -12.69 12.88 2.76
N SER A 542 -11.92 12.12 2.00
CA SER A 542 -10.55 11.79 2.37
C SER A 542 -9.66 13.02 2.46
N ASP A 543 -9.85 14.00 1.57
CA ASP A 543 -9.17 15.30 1.64
C ASP A 543 -9.57 16.08 2.91
N ILE A 544 -10.88 16.14 3.22
CA ILE A 544 -11.39 16.81 4.43
C ILE A 544 -10.81 16.16 5.68
N ASP A 545 -10.83 14.84 5.78
CA ASP A 545 -10.36 14.11 6.95
C ASP A 545 -8.83 14.26 7.13
N ALA A 546 -8.06 14.24 6.05
CA ALA A 546 -6.62 14.52 6.10
C ALA A 546 -6.33 15.95 6.61
N ILE A 547 -7.08 16.96 6.16
CA ILE A 547 -6.96 18.35 6.67
C ILE A 547 -7.35 18.44 8.14
N VAL A 548 -8.42 17.77 8.57
CA VAL A 548 -8.83 17.70 9.97
C VAL A 548 -7.73 17.06 10.81
N SER A 549 -7.14 15.96 10.33
CA SER A 549 -6.01 15.29 10.99
C SER A 549 -4.84 16.25 11.20
N LEU A 550 -4.43 16.99 10.17
CA LEU A 550 -3.34 17.97 10.25
C LEU A 550 -3.67 19.14 11.18
N SER A 551 -4.94 19.57 11.22
CA SER A 551 -5.42 20.60 12.16
C SER A 551 -5.33 20.11 13.61
N VAL A 552 -5.75 18.86 13.90
CA VAL A 552 -5.63 18.26 15.24
C VAL A 552 -4.16 18.18 15.65
N CYS A 553 -3.28 17.69 14.75
CA CYS A 553 -1.85 17.62 15.03
C CYS A 553 -1.23 18.99 15.28
N SER A 554 -1.69 20.03 14.56
CA SER A 554 -1.14 21.39 14.74
C SER A 554 -1.37 21.94 16.13
N GLU A 555 -2.50 21.62 16.75
CA GLU A 555 -2.80 22.01 18.13
C GLU A 555 -2.11 21.10 19.16
N GLU A 556 -2.19 19.78 18.96
CA GLU A 556 -1.65 18.78 19.89
C GLU A 556 -0.13 18.94 20.05
N TYR A 557 0.58 19.24 18.95
CA TYR A 557 2.06 19.33 18.93
C TYR A 557 2.60 20.74 18.79
N ASN A 558 1.76 21.78 18.96
CA ASN A 558 2.14 23.19 18.83
C ASN A 558 2.90 23.46 17.54
N LEU A 559 2.34 23.06 16.39
CA LEU A 559 2.91 23.31 15.08
C LEU A 559 2.52 24.71 14.59
N VAL A 560 3.36 25.33 13.81
CA VAL A 560 3.21 26.70 13.32
C VAL A 560 3.14 26.73 11.79
N ARG A 561 2.30 27.63 11.25
CA ARG A 561 2.22 27.86 9.80
C ARG A 561 3.56 28.36 9.26
N PRO A 562 4.23 27.66 8.31
CA PRO A 562 5.43 28.14 7.68
C PRO A 562 5.12 29.18 6.60
N THR A 563 6.11 30.03 6.27
CA THR A 563 6.04 30.96 5.15
C THR A 563 6.84 30.40 3.99
N LEU A 564 6.24 30.30 2.79
CA LEU A 564 6.93 29.85 1.58
C LEU A 564 7.47 31.03 0.81
N THR A 565 8.76 30.98 0.44
CA THR A 565 9.47 32.05 -0.29
C THR A 565 9.96 31.57 -1.66
N ASP A 566 10.23 32.50 -2.58
CA ASP A 566 10.94 32.24 -3.83
C ASP A 566 12.45 32.48 -3.70
N GLU A 567 12.85 33.07 -2.60
CA GLU A 567 14.27 33.28 -2.30
C GLU A 567 14.91 31.96 -1.86
N LYS A 568 16.15 31.75 -2.24
CA LYS A 568 16.94 30.57 -1.87
C LYS A 568 17.47 30.71 -0.43
N ILE A 569 16.55 30.62 0.54
CA ILE A 569 16.85 30.74 1.97
C ILE A 569 16.05 29.72 2.78
N ILE A 570 16.67 29.13 3.79
CA ILE A 570 16.02 28.35 4.84
C ILE A 570 16.25 29.06 6.16
N LYS A 571 15.18 29.52 6.83
CA LYS A 571 15.22 30.11 8.15
C LYS A 571 14.23 29.42 9.06
N ILE A 572 14.72 28.59 9.97
CA ILE A 572 13.92 27.90 10.97
C ILE A 572 14.43 28.34 12.34
N LYS A 573 13.53 28.87 13.18
CA LYS A 573 13.81 29.19 14.58
C LYS A 573 13.19 28.18 15.51
N ASP A 574 13.95 27.72 16.49
CA ASP A 574 13.53 26.76 17.49
C ASP A 574 12.84 25.51 16.85
N GLY A 575 13.48 24.96 15.82
CA GLY A 575 13.02 23.76 15.14
C GLY A 575 13.11 22.54 16.06
N ARG A 576 12.14 21.63 15.94
CA ARG A 576 12.00 20.42 16.76
C ARG A 576 11.81 19.21 15.85
N HIS A 577 12.25 18.05 16.28
CA HIS A 577 11.94 16.79 15.58
C HIS A 577 10.64 16.23 16.17
N PRO A 578 9.51 16.24 15.45
CA PRO A 578 8.19 16.04 16.06
C PRO A 578 8.05 14.67 16.72
N VAL A 579 8.55 13.60 16.10
CA VAL A 579 8.47 12.25 16.67
C VAL A 579 9.38 12.08 17.88
N VAL A 580 10.63 12.53 17.79
CA VAL A 580 11.60 12.42 18.90
C VAL A 580 11.13 13.21 20.10
N GLU A 581 10.56 14.41 19.90
CA GLU A 581 10.00 15.22 20.97
C GLU A 581 8.89 14.49 21.76
N VAL A 582 7.99 13.80 21.05
CA VAL A 582 6.86 13.08 21.68
C VAL A 582 7.32 11.80 22.37
N VAL A 583 8.32 11.10 21.81
CA VAL A 583 8.77 9.79 22.32
C VAL A 583 9.84 9.92 23.41
N SER A 584 10.60 11.01 23.40
CA SER A 584 11.68 11.24 24.37
C SER A 584 11.12 11.39 25.80
N LYS A 585 11.80 10.76 26.76
CA LYS A 585 11.52 10.95 28.19
C LYS A 585 12.12 12.25 28.74
N SER A 586 13.08 12.85 28.03
CA SER A 586 13.73 14.11 28.39
C SER A 586 13.15 15.25 27.54
N GLU A 587 13.25 16.47 28.04
CA GLU A 587 12.84 17.66 27.30
C GLU A 587 13.66 17.78 26.01
N TYR A 588 12.97 17.99 24.89
CA TYR A 588 13.60 18.18 23.61
C TYR A 588 14.24 19.58 23.52
N VAL A 589 15.48 19.66 23.05
CA VAL A 589 16.20 20.92 22.86
C VAL A 589 15.97 21.47 21.44
N PRO A 590 15.19 22.55 21.26
CA PRO A 590 14.96 23.13 19.94
C PRO A 590 16.21 23.75 19.35
N ASN A 591 16.37 23.69 18.02
CA ASN A 591 17.52 24.20 17.31
C ASN A 591 17.13 25.05 16.10
N ASP A 592 17.89 26.10 15.89
CA ASP A 592 17.80 26.95 14.71
C ASP A 592 18.50 26.28 13.52
N CYS A 593 17.94 26.46 12.32
CA CYS A 593 18.58 26.10 11.07
C CYS A 593 18.50 27.29 10.12
N ILE A 594 19.64 27.88 9.81
CA ILE A 594 19.72 29.11 9.03
C ILE A 594 20.71 28.91 7.89
N LEU A 595 20.18 28.84 6.67
CA LEU A 595 20.88 28.88 5.41
C LEU A 595 20.41 30.13 4.67
N GLU A 596 21.24 31.19 4.74
CA GLU A 596 20.92 32.49 4.16
C GLU A 596 21.51 32.62 2.74
N GLN A 597 21.18 33.72 2.06
CA GLN A 597 21.70 34.01 0.73
C GLN A 597 23.23 33.99 0.73
N GLY A 598 23.82 33.08 -0.06
CA GLY A 598 25.26 32.89 -0.14
C GLY A 598 25.84 31.81 0.80
N ILE A 599 25.00 31.18 1.67
CA ILE A 599 25.36 30.01 2.46
C ILE A 599 24.35 28.89 2.11
N ASP A 600 24.84 27.87 1.42
CA ASP A 600 24.02 26.72 1.04
C ASP A 600 24.43 25.44 1.79
N THR A 601 25.56 25.44 2.48
CA THR A 601 26.11 24.27 3.15
C THR A 601 26.42 24.53 4.63
N LEU A 602 25.89 23.62 5.51
CA LEU A 602 26.32 23.55 6.92
C LEU A 602 27.18 22.32 7.13
N LEU A 603 28.43 22.53 7.53
CA LEU A 603 29.33 21.47 7.97
C LEU A 603 29.19 21.28 9.48
N ILE A 604 28.66 20.11 9.88
CA ILE A 604 28.26 19.83 11.26
C ILE A 604 29.32 18.94 11.93
N THR A 605 29.92 19.44 13.00
CA THR A 605 30.88 18.69 13.82
C THR A 605 30.31 18.41 15.21
N GLY A 606 30.87 17.43 15.89
CA GLY A 606 30.50 17.07 17.26
C GLY A 606 30.58 15.57 17.53
N PRO A 607 30.50 15.16 18.78
CA PRO A 607 30.64 13.76 19.17
C PRO A 607 29.43 12.91 18.68
N ASN A 608 29.61 11.58 18.69
CA ASN A 608 28.48 10.68 18.51
C ASN A 608 27.51 10.81 19.69
N MET A 609 26.24 10.49 19.48
CA MET A 609 25.14 10.67 20.44
C MET A 609 24.81 12.11 20.80
N SER A 610 25.44 13.12 20.19
CA SER A 610 25.13 14.51 20.47
C SER A 610 23.87 15.05 19.79
N GLY A 611 23.29 14.27 18.85
CA GLY A 611 22.06 14.63 18.12
C GLY A 611 22.27 15.20 16.72
N LYS A 612 23.46 15.04 16.10
CA LYS A 612 23.75 15.51 14.73
C LYS A 612 22.72 14.97 13.72
N SER A 613 22.57 13.65 13.66
CA SER A 613 21.64 12.97 12.74
C SER A 613 20.19 13.35 12.99
N THR A 614 19.79 13.55 14.25
CA THR A 614 18.46 14.02 14.62
C THR A 614 18.20 15.44 14.11
N TYR A 615 19.20 16.33 14.22
CA TYR A 615 19.13 17.69 13.70
C TYR A 615 18.98 17.73 12.17
N MET A 616 19.71 16.87 11.46
CA MET A 616 19.60 16.77 10.01
C MET A 616 18.22 16.26 9.58
N ARG A 617 17.74 15.19 10.22
CA ARG A 617 16.39 14.66 9.99
C ARG A 617 15.31 15.70 10.30
N GLN A 618 15.45 16.46 11.38
CA GLN A 618 14.55 17.55 11.74
C GLN A 618 14.32 18.51 10.57
N LEU A 619 15.39 18.96 9.89
CA LEU A 619 15.24 19.86 8.75
C LEU A 619 14.45 19.22 7.62
N ALA A 620 14.80 18.00 7.21
CA ALA A 620 14.11 17.32 6.12
C ALA A 620 12.63 17.10 6.46
N ILE A 621 12.31 16.67 7.68
CA ILE A 621 10.93 16.47 8.13
C ILE A 621 10.14 17.79 8.11
N ILE A 622 10.74 18.89 8.57
CA ILE A 622 10.09 20.22 8.52
C ILE A 622 9.80 20.63 7.07
N VAL A 623 10.72 20.40 6.13
CA VAL A 623 10.52 20.68 4.70
C VAL A 623 9.40 19.81 4.13
N ILE A 624 9.41 18.49 4.40
CA ILE A 624 8.38 17.56 3.93
C ILE A 624 7.01 17.95 4.48
N MET A 625 6.90 18.21 5.79
CA MET A 625 5.66 18.66 6.43
C MET A 625 5.15 19.97 5.81
N ALA A 626 6.04 20.95 5.57
CA ALA A 626 5.65 22.18 4.91
C ALA A 626 5.10 21.91 3.50
N GLN A 627 5.80 21.15 2.66
CA GLN A 627 5.38 20.92 1.28
C GLN A 627 4.20 19.94 1.14
N MET A 628 3.93 19.08 2.12
CA MET A 628 2.68 18.32 2.14
C MET A 628 1.46 19.19 2.51
N GLY A 629 1.67 20.40 2.99
CA GLY A 629 0.62 21.34 3.41
C GLY A 629 0.27 21.25 4.89
N SER A 630 1.16 20.75 5.73
CA SER A 630 1.04 20.72 7.20
C SER A 630 1.74 21.91 7.84
N PHE A 631 1.29 22.31 9.02
CA PHE A 631 2.07 23.16 9.90
C PHE A 631 3.29 22.40 10.40
N VAL A 632 4.32 23.13 10.88
CA VAL A 632 5.64 22.59 11.18
C VAL A 632 6.07 22.77 12.62
N PRO A 633 6.87 21.87 13.20
CA PRO A 633 7.30 21.90 14.59
C PRO A 633 8.46 22.91 14.80
N CYS A 634 8.14 24.18 14.90
CA CYS A 634 9.11 25.23 15.14
C CYS A 634 8.40 26.50 15.71
N LYS A 635 9.17 27.51 16.07
CA LYS A 635 8.62 28.82 16.45
C LYS A 635 8.29 29.68 15.22
N SER A 636 9.10 29.60 14.17
CA SER A 636 8.86 30.24 12.88
C SER A 636 9.71 29.57 11.81
N ALA A 637 9.16 29.42 10.59
CA ALA A 637 9.86 28.88 9.43
C ALA A 637 9.62 29.73 8.19
N THR A 638 10.68 30.02 7.44
CA THR A 638 10.63 30.56 6.08
C THR A 638 11.41 29.59 5.20
N LEU A 639 10.75 29.00 4.20
CA LEU A 639 11.25 27.88 3.43
C LEU A 639 11.06 28.13 1.92
N PRO A 640 12.04 27.78 1.08
CA PRO A 640 11.85 27.72 -0.36
C PRO A 640 11.11 26.44 -0.74
N ILE A 641 10.69 26.32 -1.99
CA ILE A 641 10.24 25.05 -2.52
C ILE A 641 11.45 24.18 -2.86
N ILE A 642 11.55 23.04 -2.20
CA ILE A 642 12.55 22.00 -2.47
C ILE A 642 12.01 21.06 -3.52
N ASP A 643 12.84 20.70 -4.48
CA ASP A 643 12.48 19.81 -5.58
C ASP A 643 12.82 18.34 -5.30
N LYS A 644 13.94 18.08 -4.61
CA LYS A 644 14.40 16.73 -4.27
C LYS A 644 15.06 16.69 -2.90
N ILE A 645 14.95 15.58 -2.21
CA ILE A 645 15.65 15.30 -0.96
C ILE A 645 16.48 14.02 -1.14
N PHE A 646 17.76 14.13 -0.85
CA PHE A 646 18.70 13.01 -0.81
C PHE A 646 19.25 12.86 0.61
N THR A 647 19.20 11.63 1.12
CA THR A 647 19.69 11.35 2.46
C THR A 647 20.67 10.17 2.47
N ARG A 648 21.79 10.37 3.16
CA ARG A 648 22.67 9.29 3.59
C ARG A 648 22.87 9.44 5.10
N ILE A 649 22.01 8.77 5.88
CA ILE A 649 21.96 8.87 7.34
C ILE A 649 21.99 7.47 7.94
N GLY A 650 23.07 7.13 8.66
CA GLY A 650 23.28 5.80 9.27
C GLY A 650 23.83 4.78 8.27
N ALA A 651 24.40 3.70 8.79
CA ALA A 651 24.84 2.56 8.00
C ALA A 651 23.70 1.53 7.97
N SER A 652 23.03 1.36 6.84
CA SER A 652 22.20 0.20 6.61
C SER A 652 23.03 -0.87 5.91
N ASP A 653 23.35 -1.97 6.61
CA ASP A 653 23.91 -3.14 5.97
C ASP A 653 22.80 -3.77 5.10
N ASP A 654 22.94 -3.64 3.80
CA ASP A 654 22.11 -4.39 2.86
C ASP A 654 22.77 -5.75 2.59
N LEU A 655 22.59 -6.66 3.54
CA LEU A 655 23.09 -8.03 3.43
C LEU A 655 22.50 -8.80 2.24
N VAL A 656 21.38 -8.32 1.69
CA VAL A 656 20.63 -9.00 0.64
C VAL A 656 21.24 -8.72 -0.74
N SER A 657 21.74 -7.51 -0.97
CA SER A 657 22.41 -7.14 -2.23
C SER A 657 23.82 -7.74 -2.37
N GLY A 658 24.43 -8.20 -1.28
CA GLY A 658 25.83 -8.70 -1.26
C GLY A 658 26.87 -7.61 -1.50
N GLU A 659 26.47 -6.32 -1.50
CA GLU A 659 27.35 -5.18 -1.69
C GLU A 659 27.98 -4.74 -0.36
N SER A 660 29.22 -4.25 -0.44
CA SER A 660 29.85 -3.69 0.77
C SER A 660 29.12 -2.37 1.16
N THR A 661 29.06 -2.10 2.47
CA THR A 661 28.49 -0.86 3.01
C THR A 661 29.06 0.39 2.36
N PHE A 662 30.35 0.37 2.02
CA PHE A 662 31.03 1.47 1.32
C PHE A 662 30.55 1.63 -0.14
N MET A 663 30.26 0.53 -0.84
CA MET A 663 29.73 0.60 -2.21
C MET A 663 28.30 1.18 -2.22
N VAL A 664 27.46 0.78 -1.29
CA VAL A 664 26.11 1.36 -1.11
C VAL A 664 26.23 2.86 -0.81
N GLU A 665 27.11 3.25 0.09
CA GLU A 665 27.36 4.65 0.43
C GLU A 665 27.79 5.48 -0.80
N MET A 666 28.67 4.95 -1.64
CA MET A 666 29.10 5.63 -2.86
C MET A 666 28.02 5.71 -3.93
N LYS A 667 27.16 4.70 -4.03
CA LYS A 667 25.98 4.75 -4.93
C LYS A 667 24.98 5.81 -4.49
N GLU A 668 24.65 5.91 -3.19
CA GLU A 668 23.77 6.94 -2.66
C GLU A 668 24.35 8.35 -2.88
N ALA A 669 25.65 8.53 -2.62
CA ALA A 669 26.34 9.79 -2.92
C ALA A 669 26.34 10.14 -4.42
N ARG A 670 26.58 9.14 -5.29
CA ARG A 670 26.51 9.33 -6.76
C ARG A 670 25.11 9.77 -7.17
N ASN A 671 24.05 9.13 -6.65
CA ASN A 671 22.66 9.44 -6.98
C ASN A 671 22.31 10.88 -6.56
N ALA A 672 22.76 11.30 -5.36
CA ALA A 672 22.62 12.68 -4.92
C ALA A 672 23.34 13.66 -5.84
N ILE A 673 24.62 13.40 -6.18
CA ILE A 673 25.43 14.30 -7.03
C ILE A 673 24.87 14.40 -8.46
N ALA A 674 24.41 13.26 -9.02
CA ALA A 674 23.88 13.24 -10.38
C ALA A 674 22.46 13.82 -10.49
N GLY A 675 21.65 13.68 -9.44
CA GLY A 675 20.23 14.06 -9.45
C GLY A 675 19.90 15.41 -8.82
N ALA A 676 20.78 15.98 -8.00
CA ALA A 676 20.52 17.22 -7.27
C ALA A 676 20.56 18.46 -8.17
N THR A 677 19.72 19.43 -7.84
CA THR A 677 19.67 20.78 -8.39
C THR A 677 20.02 21.80 -7.31
N GLU A 678 20.08 23.07 -7.66
CA GLU A 678 20.26 24.15 -6.67
C GLU A 678 19.11 24.30 -5.67
N HIS A 679 17.95 23.70 -5.96
CA HIS A 679 16.76 23.67 -5.10
C HIS A 679 16.61 22.36 -4.31
N SER A 680 17.59 21.46 -4.41
CA SER A 680 17.57 20.18 -3.69
C SER A 680 18.13 20.31 -2.27
N LEU A 681 17.72 19.37 -1.40
CA LEU A 681 18.24 19.22 -0.04
C LEU A 681 19.06 17.93 0.05
N ILE A 682 20.32 18.03 0.45
CA ILE A 682 21.25 16.91 0.61
C ILE A 682 21.63 16.77 2.09
N LEU A 683 21.46 15.57 2.64
CA LEU A 683 21.82 15.25 4.03
C LEU A 683 22.84 14.10 4.04
N PHE A 684 24.10 14.40 4.27
CA PHE A 684 25.17 13.42 4.37
C PHE A 684 25.68 13.29 5.81
N ASP A 685 25.48 12.13 6.40
CA ASP A 685 25.88 11.82 7.76
C ASP A 685 27.09 10.88 7.75
N GLU A 686 28.24 11.40 8.17
CA GLU A 686 29.49 10.65 8.36
C GLU A 686 29.99 9.92 7.09
N LEU A 687 29.89 10.56 5.93
CA LEU A 687 30.33 10.01 4.64
C LEU A 687 31.85 9.71 4.65
N GLY A 688 32.24 8.54 4.09
CA GLY A 688 33.65 8.11 3.96
C GLY A 688 34.15 7.20 5.08
N ARG A 689 33.27 6.73 6.00
CA ARG A 689 33.70 5.83 7.11
C ARG A 689 33.99 4.39 6.69
N GLY A 690 33.45 3.94 5.57
CA GLY A 690 33.55 2.53 5.13
C GLY A 690 34.88 2.13 4.51
N THR A 691 35.92 3.01 4.52
CA THR A 691 37.22 2.79 3.91
C THR A 691 38.37 3.33 4.79
N ALA A 692 39.62 3.28 4.29
CA ALA A 692 40.77 3.86 4.98
C ALA A 692 40.58 5.36 5.25
N THR A 693 41.03 5.85 6.40
CA THR A 693 40.72 7.19 6.90
C THR A 693 41.05 8.30 5.89
N TYR A 694 42.23 8.25 5.25
CA TYR A 694 42.64 9.27 4.29
C TYR A 694 41.84 9.17 2.96
N ASP A 695 41.51 7.98 2.49
CA ASP A 695 40.68 7.77 1.31
C ASP A 695 39.29 8.32 1.54
N GLY A 696 38.66 7.95 2.67
CA GLY A 696 37.35 8.41 3.06
C GLY A 696 37.29 9.95 3.20
N MET A 697 38.28 10.54 3.87
CA MET A 697 38.39 11.98 4.03
C MET A 697 38.55 12.72 2.67
N SER A 698 39.40 12.17 1.78
CA SER A 698 39.63 12.75 0.45
C SER A 698 38.35 12.71 -0.41
N LEU A 699 37.61 11.61 -0.37
CA LEU A 699 36.32 11.47 -1.07
C LEU A 699 35.26 12.42 -0.48
N ALA A 700 35.13 12.47 0.84
CA ALA A 700 34.18 13.35 1.52
C ALA A 700 34.47 14.82 1.21
N GLN A 701 35.76 15.24 1.22
CA GLN A 701 36.15 16.57 0.83
C GLN A 701 35.82 16.89 -0.63
N SER A 702 36.17 15.99 -1.54
CA SER A 702 35.94 16.19 -2.98
C SER A 702 34.46 16.30 -3.30
N ILE A 703 33.61 15.47 -2.67
CA ILE A 703 32.16 15.51 -2.82
C ILE A 703 31.60 16.85 -2.32
N LEU A 704 32.02 17.28 -1.14
CA LEU A 704 31.57 18.54 -0.56
C LEU A 704 32.00 19.75 -1.41
N GLU A 705 33.24 19.74 -1.90
CA GLU A 705 33.73 20.77 -2.83
C GLU A 705 32.96 20.79 -4.14
N TYR A 706 32.65 19.60 -4.70
CA TYR A 706 31.90 19.51 -5.93
C TYR A 706 30.48 20.07 -5.78
N ILE A 707 29.79 19.72 -4.69
CA ILE A 707 28.44 20.22 -4.39
C ILE A 707 28.48 21.74 -4.26
N SER A 708 29.45 22.26 -3.50
CA SER A 708 29.60 23.70 -3.25
C SER A 708 29.95 24.51 -4.48
N LYS A 709 30.70 23.94 -5.47
CA LYS A 709 31.13 24.63 -6.69
C LYS A 709 30.15 24.52 -7.83
N ASN A 710 29.51 23.33 -7.99
CA ASN A 710 28.82 23.01 -9.23
C ASN A 710 27.28 22.85 -9.06
N ILE A 711 26.82 22.42 -7.89
CA ILE A 711 25.41 22.13 -7.67
C ILE A 711 24.73 23.24 -6.88
N HIS A 712 25.38 23.73 -5.84
CA HIS A 712 24.84 24.74 -4.92
C HIS A 712 23.55 24.29 -4.18
N ALA A 713 23.32 22.98 -4.00
CA ALA A 713 22.17 22.46 -3.25
C ALA A 713 22.26 22.81 -1.76
N PHE A 714 21.13 22.95 -1.09
CA PHE A 714 21.11 23.02 0.38
C PHE A 714 21.68 21.74 0.95
N THR A 715 22.79 21.85 1.70
CA THR A 715 23.53 20.68 2.16
C THR A 715 23.79 20.73 3.66
N LEU A 716 23.41 19.69 4.39
CA LEU A 716 23.87 19.44 5.74
C LEU A 716 24.84 18.26 5.69
N PHE A 717 26.08 18.52 6.07
CA PHE A 717 27.15 17.55 6.01
C PHE A 717 27.71 17.31 7.41
N SER A 718 27.42 16.17 8.01
CA SER A 718 27.98 15.78 9.31
C SER A 718 29.27 15.00 9.11
N THR A 719 30.29 15.30 9.88
CA THR A 719 31.59 14.62 9.75
C THR A 719 32.35 14.53 11.08
N HIS A 720 33.23 13.55 11.17
CA HIS A 720 34.25 13.43 12.21
C HIS A 720 35.64 13.86 11.70
N TYR A 721 35.76 14.19 10.42
CA TYR A 721 37.01 14.69 9.86
C TYR A 721 37.16 16.19 10.18
N HIS A 722 37.94 16.52 11.22
CA HIS A 722 38.14 17.92 11.65
C HIS A 722 38.88 18.75 10.60
N GLU A 723 39.62 18.09 9.71
CA GLU A 723 40.33 18.75 8.62
C GLU A 723 39.39 19.42 7.63
N LEU A 724 38.18 18.90 7.45
CA LEU A 724 37.17 19.48 6.56
C LEU A 724 36.65 20.84 7.06
N THR A 725 36.76 21.12 8.36
CA THR A 725 36.31 22.42 8.91
C THR A 725 37.07 23.61 8.31
N ARG A 726 38.24 23.38 7.71
CA ARG A 726 39.02 24.44 7.04
C ARG A 726 38.39 24.91 5.73
N LEU A 727 37.45 24.18 5.19
CA LEU A 727 36.78 24.52 3.93
C LEU A 727 35.94 25.79 4.02
N ASP A 728 35.48 26.19 5.19
CA ASP A 728 34.81 27.49 5.40
C ASP A 728 35.65 28.68 5.03
N LYS A 729 37.00 28.56 5.11
CA LYS A 729 37.94 29.60 4.70
C LYS A 729 38.10 29.70 3.18
N ASN A 730 37.92 28.61 2.48
CA ASN A 730 38.09 28.50 1.04
C ASN A 730 36.78 28.72 0.28
N PHE A 731 35.65 28.35 0.88
CA PHE A 731 34.32 28.43 0.29
C PHE A 731 33.40 29.29 1.15
N LYS A 732 33.00 30.44 0.63
CA LYS A 732 32.10 31.36 1.35
C LYS A 732 30.71 30.85 1.59
N ASN A 733 30.29 29.87 0.83
CA ASN A 733 28.97 29.21 0.92
C ASN A 733 28.94 28.03 1.90
N ILE A 734 30.07 27.67 2.53
CA ILE A 734 30.18 26.69 3.59
C ILE A 734 30.26 27.37 4.94
N LYS A 735 29.43 26.95 5.89
CA LYS A 735 29.45 27.44 7.27
C LYS A 735 29.64 26.29 8.25
N ASN A 736 30.63 26.42 9.15
CA ASN A 736 30.80 25.44 10.22
C ASN A 736 29.80 25.65 11.36
N VAL A 737 29.20 24.57 11.84
CA VAL A 737 28.41 24.50 13.06
C VAL A 737 28.78 23.27 13.89
N HIS A 738 28.57 23.34 15.18
CA HIS A 738 28.87 22.20 16.05
C HIS A 738 27.76 21.97 17.09
N VAL A 739 27.63 20.75 17.54
CA VAL A 739 26.77 20.43 18.69
C VAL A 739 27.53 20.70 19.98
N SER A 740 26.98 21.58 20.83
CA SER A 740 27.63 21.99 22.08
C SER A 740 27.58 20.89 23.14
N ALA A 741 28.70 20.71 23.84
CA ALA A 741 28.81 19.86 25.03
C ALA A 741 29.46 20.70 26.17
N VAL A 742 29.18 20.37 27.40
CA VAL A 742 29.79 20.96 28.59
C VAL A 742 30.56 19.88 29.34
N GLU A 743 31.82 20.17 29.62
CA GLU A 743 32.69 19.32 30.42
C GLU A 743 32.62 19.74 31.90
N ASN A 744 32.17 18.89 32.77
CA ASN A 744 32.20 19.04 34.21
C ASN A 744 33.16 18.02 34.84
N GLY A 745 34.46 18.34 34.89
CA GLY A 745 35.46 17.38 35.31
C GLY A 745 35.60 16.18 34.38
N ASN A 746 35.31 15.01 34.85
CA ASN A 746 35.34 13.75 34.07
C ASN A 746 34.01 13.41 33.38
N GLU A 747 32.96 14.19 33.59
CA GLU A 747 31.65 13.96 32.99
C GLU A 747 31.40 14.96 31.86
N ILE A 748 30.78 14.47 30.76
CA ILE A 748 30.32 15.28 29.65
C ILE A 748 28.81 15.27 29.61
N THR A 749 28.22 16.43 29.58
CA THR A 749 26.79 16.63 29.34
C THR A 749 26.62 17.21 27.91
N PHE A 750 25.94 16.46 27.05
CA PHE A 750 25.57 16.95 25.74
C PHE A 750 24.37 17.91 25.87
N LEU A 751 24.56 19.14 25.43
CA LEU A 751 23.49 20.13 25.49
C LEU A 751 22.52 20.01 24.31
N HIS A 752 22.81 19.21 23.31
CA HIS A 752 22.03 19.02 22.07
C HIS A 752 21.72 20.35 21.33
N LYS A 753 22.48 21.44 21.63
CA LYS A 753 22.30 22.77 21.04
C LYS A 753 23.36 23.02 19.98
N ILE A 754 22.90 23.40 18.78
CA ILE A 754 23.77 23.75 17.65
C ILE A 754 24.30 25.18 17.85
N LYS A 755 25.59 25.38 17.67
CA LYS A 755 26.28 26.65 17.72
C LYS A 755 27.15 26.87 16.49
N ASN A 756 27.41 28.12 16.14
CA ASN A 756 28.31 28.47 15.06
C ASN A 756 29.76 28.14 15.37
N GLY A 757 30.56 27.83 14.35
CA GLY A 757 31.99 27.47 14.45
C GLY A 757 32.21 25.96 14.57
N SER A 758 33.47 25.55 14.59
CA SER A 758 33.92 24.17 14.74
C SER A 758 34.41 23.87 16.15
N VAL A 759 34.39 22.62 16.56
CA VAL A 759 35.04 22.11 17.78
C VAL A 759 36.09 21.09 17.36
N ASP A 760 37.32 21.29 17.86
CA ASP A 760 38.49 20.46 17.51
C ASP A 760 38.71 19.28 18.47
N LYS A 761 37.85 19.08 19.47
CA LYS A 761 37.99 17.99 20.47
C LYS A 761 37.23 16.77 20.07
N SER A 762 37.89 15.62 20.14
CA SER A 762 37.24 14.33 20.04
C SER A 762 36.77 13.85 21.43
N TYR A 763 35.57 13.29 21.51
CA TYR A 763 34.94 12.85 22.77
C TYR A 763 34.75 11.34 22.86
N GLY A 764 35.44 10.56 22.02
CA GLY A 764 35.25 9.10 21.94
C GLY A 764 35.46 8.37 23.25
N ILE A 765 36.52 8.71 24.00
CA ILE A 765 36.86 8.09 25.31
C ILE A 765 35.80 8.45 26.35
N HIS A 766 35.27 9.67 26.31
CA HIS A 766 34.19 10.08 27.22
C HIS A 766 32.88 9.32 26.94
N VAL A 767 32.55 9.09 25.67
CA VAL A 767 31.39 8.24 25.29
C VAL A 767 31.58 6.81 25.76
N ALA A 768 32.80 6.26 25.64
CA ALA A 768 33.14 4.92 26.16
C ALA A 768 32.97 4.84 27.70
N ARG A 769 33.29 5.95 28.42
CA ARG A 769 33.03 6.05 29.86
C ARG A 769 31.54 6.07 30.19
N LEU A 770 30.73 6.78 29.42
CA LEU A 770 29.26 6.75 29.57
C LEU A 770 28.67 5.36 29.31
N ALA A 771 29.30 4.58 28.43
CA ALA A 771 28.98 3.17 28.18
C ALA A 771 29.46 2.24 29.28
N LYS A 772 30.06 2.78 30.37
CA LYS A 772 30.59 2.02 31.52
C LYS A 772 31.68 1.00 31.16
N MET A 773 32.55 1.35 30.20
CA MET A 773 33.74 0.54 29.94
C MET A 773 34.72 0.59 31.13
N PRO A 774 35.56 -0.47 31.37
CA PRO A 774 36.49 -0.52 32.49
C PRO A 774 37.46 0.67 32.52
N ASP A 775 37.68 1.27 33.69
CA ASP A 775 38.51 2.47 33.84
C ASP A 775 39.98 2.24 33.43
N GLU A 776 40.54 1.04 33.62
CA GLU A 776 41.87 0.69 33.16
C GLU A 776 42.04 0.81 31.66
N LEU A 777 41.02 0.35 30.90
CA LEU A 777 40.97 0.46 29.43
C LEU A 777 40.85 1.94 29.01
N LEU A 778 40.01 2.70 29.69
CA LEU A 778 39.80 4.13 29.38
C LEU A 778 41.04 4.96 29.65
N ASN A 779 41.78 4.69 30.75
CA ASN A 779 43.02 5.37 31.05
C ASN A 779 44.10 5.03 30.01
N ARG A 780 44.23 3.78 29.60
CA ARG A 780 45.18 3.38 28.57
C ARG A 780 44.81 3.99 27.20
N ALA A 781 43.51 4.08 26.85
CA ALA A 781 43.05 4.75 25.63
C ALA A 781 43.39 6.23 25.63
N GLN A 782 43.33 6.90 26.80
CA GLN A 782 43.71 8.30 26.94
C GLN A 782 45.21 8.50 26.70
N GLU A 783 46.05 7.66 27.32
CA GLU A 783 47.50 7.69 27.11
C GLU A 783 47.86 7.55 25.62
N ILE A 784 47.24 6.59 24.93
CA ILE A 784 47.48 6.32 23.52
C ILE A 784 47.03 7.53 22.66
N LEU A 785 45.88 8.15 23.00
CA LEU A 785 45.39 9.34 22.31
C LEU A 785 46.38 10.50 22.44
N ASP A 786 46.87 10.76 23.64
CA ASP A 786 47.85 11.79 23.93
C ASP A 786 49.18 11.57 23.17
N GLU A 787 49.62 10.28 23.03
CA GLU A 787 50.77 9.91 22.19
C GLU A 787 50.54 10.24 20.71
N TYR A 788 49.37 9.91 20.14
CA TYR A 788 49.06 10.25 18.74
C TYR A 788 48.94 11.77 18.48
N GLU A 789 48.30 12.50 19.37
CA GLU A 789 48.19 13.97 19.28
C GLU A 789 49.55 14.66 19.40
N THR A 790 50.42 14.15 20.24
CA THR A 790 51.77 14.69 20.42
C THR A 790 52.68 14.44 19.20
N ASN A 791 52.53 13.25 18.60
CA ASN A 791 53.29 12.88 17.39
C ASN A 791 52.77 13.62 16.14
N SER A 792 51.50 13.95 16.08
CA SER A 792 50.93 14.75 14.99
C SER A 792 51.38 16.21 15.04
N LYS A 793 51.57 16.77 16.24
CA LYS A 793 52.12 18.16 16.42
C LYS A 793 53.61 18.27 16.10
N LYS A 794 54.38 17.19 16.15
CA LYS A 794 55.82 17.16 15.83
C LYS A 794 56.13 17.04 14.33
N LYS A 795 55.18 16.74 13.49
CA LYS A 795 55.32 16.63 12.02
C LYS A 795 54.85 17.88 11.26
N ASN A 796 55.22 19.08 11.72
CA ASN A 796 55.01 20.27 10.91
C ASN A 796 56.30 21.11 10.92
N PRO A 797 56.99 21.16 9.79
CA PRO A 797 56.91 22.36 8.99
C PRO A 797 56.27 22.02 7.66
N CYS A 798 55.14 22.63 7.42
CA CYS A 798 54.48 22.63 6.14
C CYS A 798 55.42 23.02 5.02
N GLU A 799 55.95 22.08 4.27
CA GLU A 799 56.01 22.27 2.84
C GLU A 799 54.58 22.40 2.35
N LYS A 800 54.26 23.55 1.81
CA LYS A 800 53.07 23.82 1.04
C LYS A 800 53.03 22.84 -0.12
N VAL A 801 52.49 21.65 0.09
CA VAL A 801 51.93 20.91 -1.01
C VAL A 801 50.61 21.62 -1.29
N GLN A 802 50.71 22.58 -2.14
CA GLN A 802 49.63 23.19 -2.85
C GLN A 802 49.12 22.11 -3.82
N LEU A 803 48.30 21.20 -3.32
CA LEU A 803 47.36 20.44 -4.13
C LEU A 803 46.24 21.43 -4.52
N ALA A 804 46.63 22.45 -5.28
CA ALA A 804 45.73 23.03 -6.22
C ALA A 804 45.52 21.93 -7.28
N MET A 805 44.53 21.07 -7.09
CA MET A 805 43.82 20.59 -8.24
C MET A 805 43.09 21.79 -8.80
N ASP A 806 43.81 22.57 -9.66
CA ASP A 806 43.15 23.29 -10.70
C ASP A 806 42.34 22.23 -11.49
N PHE A 807 41.10 22.08 -11.13
CA PHE A 807 40.12 21.69 -12.13
C PHE A 807 40.04 22.91 -13.04
N ASP A 808 41.06 23.02 -13.95
CA ASP A 808 40.85 23.75 -15.17
C ASP A 808 39.43 23.39 -15.61
N VAL A 809 38.63 24.42 -15.69
CA VAL A 809 37.45 24.39 -16.54
C VAL A 809 37.98 24.06 -17.92
N GLN A 810 38.11 22.77 -18.20
CA GLN A 810 38.21 22.33 -19.58
C GLN A 810 36.87 22.80 -20.14
N GLU A 811 36.91 23.94 -20.84
CA GLU A 811 36.01 24.22 -21.92
C GLU A 811 35.61 22.86 -22.46
N LYS A 812 34.28 22.58 -22.48
CA LYS A 812 33.70 21.33 -23.02
C LYS A 812 34.51 21.04 -24.26
N LYS A 813 35.46 20.07 -24.18
CA LYS A 813 36.14 19.60 -25.37
C LYS A 813 34.99 19.06 -26.18
N GLU A 814 34.61 19.80 -27.19
CA GLU A 814 33.64 19.35 -28.18
C GLU A 814 34.05 17.91 -28.51
N ASP A 815 33.12 17.00 -28.27
CA ASP A 815 33.31 15.59 -28.52
C ASP A 815 34.04 15.43 -29.86
N ILE A 816 35.26 14.88 -29.88
CA ILE A 816 36.06 14.74 -31.08
C ILE A 816 35.27 14.07 -32.19
N ILE A 817 34.32 13.19 -31.81
CA ILE A 817 33.32 12.58 -32.72
C ILE A 817 32.47 13.68 -33.37
N LYS A 818 31.96 14.65 -32.60
CA LYS A 818 31.18 15.79 -33.11
C LYS A 818 32.01 16.66 -34.02
N LYS A 819 33.29 16.94 -33.66
CA LYS A 819 34.22 17.69 -34.54
C LYS A 819 34.48 16.94 -35.84
N THR A 820 34.75 15.61 -35.77
CA THR A 820 35.00 14.81 -36.98
C THR A 820 33.75 14.71 -37.86
N ILE A 821 32.59 14.52 -37.28
CA ILE A 821 31.31 14.51 -38.03
C ILE A 821 31.01 15.87 -38.64
N ASN A 822 31.17 16.95 -37.90
CA ASN A 822 30.93 18.30 -38.39
C ASN A 822 31.97 18.78 -39.45
N SER A 823 33.15 18.16 -39.52
CA SER A 823 34.18 18.45 -40.55
C SER A 823 33.93 17.75 -41.87
N ILE A 824 32.97 16.83 -41.98
CA ILE A 824 32.65 16.09 -43.19
C ILE A 824 31.81 17.00 -44.13
N ASP A 825 32.32 17.30 -45.28
CA ASP A 825 31.56 17.96 -46.34
C ASP A 825 30.66 16.93 -47.05
N VAL A 826 29.42 16.83 -46.56
CA VAL A 826 28.44 15.81 -47.00
C VAL A 826 28.09 15.94 -48.49
N LEU A 827 28.21 17.14 -49.05
CA LEU A 827 27.88 17.40 -50.50
C LEU A 827 28.99 16.99 -51.44
N ASN A 828 30.26 16.95 -50.96
CA ASN A 828 31.44 16.59 -51.79
C ASN A 828 31.99 15.21 -51.40
N THR A 829 31.43 14.50 -50.43
CA THR A 829 31.90 13.18 -50.01
C THR A 829 31.17 12.08 -50.75
N THR A 830 31.90 11.21 -51.43
CA THR A 830 31.33 10.07 -52.16
C THR A 830 30.79 9.02 -51.20
N PRO A 831 29.80 8.17 -51.60
CA PRO A 831 29.24 7.13 -50.73
C PRO A 831 30.30 6.16 -50.18
N ILE A 832 31.35 5.86 -50.94
CA ILE A 832 32.44 4.99 -50.51
C ILE A 832 33.30 5.67 -49.42
N GLU A 833 33.61 6.96 -49.59
CA GLU A 833 34.35 7.72 -48.60
C GLU A 833 33.56 7.89 -47.33
N ALA A 834 32.26 8.16 -47.40
CA ALA A 834 31.38 8.21 -46.26
C ALA A 834 31.36 6.89 -45.46
N LEU A 835 31.32 5.76 -46.14
CA LEU A 835 31.34 4.42 -45.52
C LEU A 835 32.68 4.12 -44.86
N ASN A 836 33.82 4.56 -45.44
CA ASN A 836 35.13 4.45 -44.87
C ASN A 836 35.27 5.31 -43.62
N ILE A 837 34.79 6.55 -43.65
CA ILE A 837 34.80 7.46 -42.47
C ILE A 837 33.97 6.86 -41.34
N LEU A 838 32.78 6.31 -41.61
CA LEU A 838 31.93 5.64 -40.64
C LEU A 838 32.60 4.38 -40.07
N PHE A 839 33.29 3.60 -40.94
CA PHE A 839 34.03 2.42 -40.51
C PHE A 839 35.19 2.77 -39.58
N ASP A 840 35.95 3.81 -39.92
CA ASP A 840 37.08 4.32 -39.11
C ASP A 840 36.60 4.86 -37.77
N LEU A 841 35.52 5.64 -37.75
CA LEU A 841 34.90 6.10 -36.50
C LEU A 841 34.44 4.91 -35.63
N LYS A 842 33.79 3.90 -36.20
CA LYS A 842 33.38 2.68 -35.51
C LYS A 842 34.57 1.85 -34.98
N GLN A 843 35.65 1.76 -35.74
CA GLN A 843 36.88 1.06 -35.32
C GLN A 843 37.55 1.81 -34.15
N LYS A 844 37.61 3.12 -34.21
CA LYS A 844 38.22 3.96 -33.16
C LYS A 844 37.41 3.86 -31.86
N ILE A 845 36.04 3.89 -31.93
CA ILE A 845 35.15 3.67 -30.79
C ILE A 845 35.39 2.27 -30.18
N LYS A 846 35.49 1.21 -31.01
CA LYS A 846 35.72 -0.17 -30.53
C LYS A 846 37.10 -0.39 -29.87
N LYS A 847 38.14 0.32 -30.30
CA LYS A 847 39.51 0.17 -29.77
C LYS A 847 39.71 0.95 -28.46
N GLY A 848 38.77 1.73 -28.03
CA GLY A 848 38.85 2.54 -26.80
C GLY A 848 39.94 3.66 -26.89
N GLU A 849 40.45 3.98 -28.07
CA GLU A 849 41.51 4.98 -28.29
C GLU A 849 41.06 6.40 -27.99
N TRP A 850 39.80 6.56 -27.55
CA TRP A 850 39.22 7.86 -27.20
C TRP A 850 39.15 8.13 -25.69
N LEU A 851 39.58 7.17 -24.87
CA LEU A 851 39.57 7.26 -23.40
C LEU A 851 40.93 7.75 -22.85
N TRP A 852 41.96 7.95 -23.66
CA TRP A 852 43.33 8.23 -23.20
C TRP A 852 44.06 9.39 -23.90
N ILE A 853 43.37 10.33 -24.53
CA ILE A 853 43.96 11.56 -25.02
C ILE A 853 43.25 12.79 -24.50
#